data_120b2b7040dbb882155e1a392c30c9a4
#
_entry.id   120b2b7040dbb882155e1a392c30c9a4
#
_cell.length_a   1.000
_cell.length_b   1.000
_cell.length_c   1.000
_cell.angle_alpha   90.00
_cell.angle_beta   90.00
_cell.angle_gamma   90.00
#
_symmetry.space_group_name_H-M   'P 1'
#
loop_
_entity.id
_entity.type
_entity.pdbx_description
1 polymer ?
#
loop_
_entity_poly.entity_id
_entity_poly.type
_entity_poly.pdbx_seq_one_letter_code
_entity_poly.pdbx_strand_id
1 'polypeptide(L)'
;MSYSKSMGEVVHLPVRTSTAPADTSADTAADPLADAESAPALDAPAGAPDGAERIEDAAAAVVDIDTSFEVQLDPGADPDAEGEPVDDGIGYLLDDPEGDAYPVIPEHLRSLAGVGEAIARHARRMGHRIAFHTVRAPGYAVRAGVWSVVGLWRLIDRQLKWWWVSENDYLRSLAIAQGDSREWYKLHREVKETRRTRGTILAGQAVGVLAAGLVLVEVAPWWGWAAVAAVGVPWLAHLGRPEDRPIIVPATTVPRFRLLNHDVVLRAYYAAGLGHPEKPGQQVTFETTMSRTPQGEGSQVKVVLPHGTGFGDVVKAKDDLASGLDVAPSQVYLSHDPTSHRRHTLTVMDRDPLAVPAGKTPLLDCKPRNIWRPAPFGLDEHSRKVTVGLLWNSLLIGAQPRKGKTFAARLLALYAALDPAVRLSVVDGKNSPDWNKFALVAYHFIRGTVPNRAGDPVRQLIDALAEIKRHIIDTNDFLSTLPPEECPEGKLTEELCRRYPKRLFIWMLVVEEFQNYFELPDQDDNKQVAELLSFILAVGPSSGVILLSSSQKPSGVGAGDVQRLFNRYRDNHAVRFALRCGNRNVSDAILGGDAYSEGFDASALPVGKQYLGVGYLYGAADETPTVRTHLADHGDAEKILTAARTYRERAGTLTGYAAGEDTGTPDRDVLADVLAVFGADPGLHWTELADRLADQFPDRWADATPDAVSAQCRDLGVPSVNVKRAGVTVRGCRKNAVQAAADATATG
;
A
#
# COMPACT_ATOMS: atom_id res chain seq x y z
N MET A 1 -13.73 2.61 -65.06
CA MET A 1 -14.42 3.75 -64.46
C MET A 1 -13.70 4.01 -63.17
N SER A 2 -12.71 4.79 -63.17
CA SER A 2 -12.56 6.24 -63.15
C SER A 2 -12.68 6.80 -61.73
N TYR A 3 -11.50 7.19 -61.25
CA TYR A 3 -11.12 8.41 -60.51
C TYR A 3 -11.53 8.52 -59.02
N SER A 4 -10.73 9.01 -58.09
CA SER A 4 -9.74 10.11 -58.15
C SER A 4 -8.88 10.12 -56.87
N LYS A 5 -7.62 10.55 -57.01
CA LYS A 5 -6.66 11.01 -56.02
C LYS A 5 -7.21 12.20 -55.20
N SER A 6 -6.85 12.28 -53.89
CA SER A 6 -6.50 13.58 -53.32
C SER A 6 -5.40 13.41 -52.30
N MET A 7 -4.32 14.13 -52.56
CA MET A 7 -3.20 14.43 -51.67
C MET A 7 -3.71 15.40 -50.57
N GLY A 8 -3.32 15.19 -49.33
CA GLY A 8 -3.54 16.08 -48.20
C GLY A 8 -2.20 16.53 -47.65
N GLU A 9 -2.06 17.83 -47.59
CA GLU A 9 -0.93 18.67 -47.23
C GLU A 9 -0.30 18.38 -45.87
N VAL A 10 1.02 18.48 -45.85
CA VAL A 10 1.85 18.57 -44.66
C VAL A 10 1.90 20.03 -44.24
N VAL A 11 1.38 20.34 -43.08
CA VAL A 11 1.48 21.67 -42.45
C VAL A 11 2.75 21.71 -41.59
N HIS A 12 3.72 22.49 -42.03
CA HIS A 12 4.89 22.91 -41.23
C HIS A 12 4.48 24.07 -40.33
N LEU A 13 4.68 23.95 -39.02
CA LEU A 13 4.67 25.08 -38.08
C LEU A 13 6.09 25.62 -37.87
N PRO A 14 6.30 26.95 -37.79
CA PRO A 14 7.64 27.51 -37.73
C PRO A 14 8.17 27.59 -36.28
N VAL A 15 9.43 27.25 -36.17
CA VAL A 15 10.28 27.47 -35.00
C VAL A 15 10.55 28.98 -34.86
N ARG A 16 10.18 29.59 -33.74
CA ARG A 16 10.58 30.96 -33.38
C ARG A 16 11.90 30.90 -32.58
N THR A 17 12.95 31.31 -33.19
CA THR A 17 14.19 31.78 -32.55
C THR A 17 14.00 33.23 -32.10
N SER A 18 14.23 33.49 -30.82
CA SER A 18 14.31 34.84 -30.28
C SER A 18 15.75 35.15 -29.92
N THR A 19 16.34 36.02 -30.72
CA THR A 19 17.61 36.70 -30.45
C THR A 19 17.34 37.92 -29.60
N ALA A 20 18.19 38.14 -28.61
CA ALA A 20 18.28 39.37 -27.82
C ALA A 20 18.88 40.53 -28.61
N PRO A 21 18.67 41.79 -28.20
CA PRO A 21 19.75 42.76 -28.23
C PRO A 21 20.03 43.38 -26.84
N ALA A 22 21.32 43.58 -26.62
CA ALA A 22 21.87 44.45 -25.59
C ALA A 22 21.74 45.93 -26.04
N ASP A 23 21.53 46.79 -25.08
CA ASP A 23 22.29 48.07 -24.95
C ASP A 23 21.98 48.82 -23.65
N THR A 24 23.04 49.01 -22.87
CA THR A 24 23.64 50.20 -22.27
C THR A 24 22.75 51.33 -21.73
N SER A 25 22.98 51.66 -20.45
CA SER A 25 23.53 52.89 -19.85
C SER A 25 23.33 52.85 -18.33
N ALA A 26 24.36 52.80 -17.51
CA ALA A 26 25.12 53.83 -16.83
C ALA A 26 24.22 54.82 -16.05
N ASP A 27 24.26 54.83 -14.72
CA ASP A 27 25.04 55.72 -13.90
C ASP A 27 24.68 55.66 -12.40
N THR A 28 25.75 55.79 -11.60
CA THR A 28 25.92 56.44 -10.29
C THR A 28 25.38 55.78 -9.04
N ALA A 29 26.29 55.16 -8.34
CA ALA A 29 26.91 55.51 -7.05
C ALA A 29 26.01 55.94 -5.88
N ALA A 30 26.09 55.18 -4.79
CA ALA A 30 26.52 55.66 -3.47
C ALA A 30 26.38 54.53 -2.44
N ASP A 31 27.53 54.07 -1.96
CA ASP A 31 27.69 53.48 -0.65
C ASP A 31 27.59 54.59 0.41
N PRO A 32 27.05 54.40 1.60
CA PRO A 32 27.94 54.54 2.74
C PRO A 32 27.79 53.44 3.80
N LEU A 33 28.96 53.09 4.27
CA LEU A 33 29.37 52.44 5.50
C LEU A 33 28.66 52.97 6.77
N ALA A 34 28.67 52.05 7.75
CA ALA A 34 28.73 52.22 9.21
C ALA A 34 27.42 52.50 9.94
N ASP A 35 26.99 51.55 10.77
CA ASP A 35 27.25 51.69 12.20
C ASP A 35 26.89 50.39 12.92
N ALA A 36 27.91 49.91 13.66
CA ALA A 36 27.80 48.83 14.65
C ALA A 36 27.34 49.45 15.97
N GLU A 37 26.34 48.82 16.60
CA GLU A 37 26.16 48.93 18.06
C GLU A 37 25.56 47.63 18.64
N SER A 38 26.45 46.89 19.31
CA SER A 38 26.44 46.38 20.67
C SER A 38 25.14 45.69 21.17
N ALA A 39 25.22 44.38 21.26
CA ALA A 39 24.46 43.60 22.21
C ALA A 39 25.19 43.47 23.56
N PRO A 40 24.50 43.51 24.71
CA PRO A 40 25.16 43.37 26.00
C PRO A 40 25.46 41.93 26.36
N ALA A 41 26.71 41.71 26.82
CA ALA A 41 27.15 40.50 27.46
C ALA A 41 26.44 40.31 28.82
N LEU A 42 26.00 39.11 29.11
CA LEU A 42 25.63 38.69 30.43
C LEU A 42 26.74 37.77 31.01
N ASP A 43 27.18 38.16 32.16
CA ASP A 43 28.29 37.67 32.97
C ASP A 43 28.25 36.15 33.23
N ALA A 44 29.40 35.51 33.10
CA ALA A 44 29.73 34.23 33.68
C ALA A 44 30.24 34.40 35.11
N PRO A 45 29.84 33.60 36.10
CA PRO A 45 30.57 33.50 37.36
C PRO A 45 31.65 32.43 37.24
N ALA A 46 32.85 32.87 37.59
CA ALA A 46 34.03 32.06 37.83
C ALA A 46 33.83 31.08 39.01
N GLY A 47 34.40 29.87 38.91
CA GLY A 47 34.51 28.97 40.02
C GLY A 47 34.71 27.52 39.56
N ALA A 48 35.92 27.19 39.08
CA ALA A 48 36.40 25.81 39.08
C ALA A 48 36.91 25.44 40.46
N PRO A 49 36.66 24.21 40.95
CA PRO A 49 37.68 23.50 41.70
C PRO A 49 38.07 22.19 41.00
N ASP A 50 39.36 21.97 41.01
CA ASP A 50 40.06 20.72 40.75
C ASP A 50 39.34 19.51 41.35
N GLY A 51 39.21 18.46 40.54
CA GLY A 51 38.64 17.18 40.93
C GLY A 51 39.01 16.07 39.98
N ALA A 52 40.30 15.94 39.67
CA ALA A 52 40.88 14.79 38.99
C ALA A 52 41.12 13.62 39.97
N GLU A 53 40.14 13.28 40.81
CA GLU A 53 40.19 12.12 41.72
C GLU A 53 38.76 11.64 42.00
N ARG A 54 38.07 11.09 41.02
CA ARG A 54 36.78 10.33 41.19
C ARG A 54 36.32 9.62 39.91
N ILE A 55 37.23 9.01 39.19
CA ILE A 55 36.83 8.12 38.04
C ILE A 55 37.16 6.64 38.35
N GLU A 56 37.75 6.32 39.50
CA GLU A 56 38.03 4.92 39.86
C GLU A 56 37.00 4.25 40.77
N ASP A 57 36.02 4.97 41.33
CA ASP A 57 35.02 4.37 42.24
C ASP A 57 33.64 4.08 41.60
N ALA A 58 33.49 4.27 40.28
CA ALA A 58 32.24 3.95 39.58
C ALA A 58 32.27 2.59 38.85
N ALA A 59 33.33 1.83 38.95
CA ALA A 59 33.48 0.52 38.29
C ALA A 59 33.21 -0.69 39.20
N ALA A 60 32.70 -0.50 40.43
CA ALA A 60 32.46 -1.59 41.37
C ALA A 60 31.01 -1.72 41.87
N ALA A 61 30.01 -1.30 41.07
CA ALA A 61 28.63 -1.68 41.29
C ALA A 61 28.17 -2.62 40.16
N VAL A 62 28.78 -3.80 40.10
CA VAL A 62 28.20 -4.98 39.46
C VAL A 62 27.06 -5.43 40.36
N VAL A 63 25.82 -5.20 39.94
CA VAL A 63 24.66 -5.81 40.56
C VAL A 63 24.75 -7.31 40.26
N ASP A 64 25.08 -8.10 41.29
CA ASP A 64 24.94 -9.55 41.30
C ASP A 64 23.43 -9.85 41.10
N ILE A 65 23.04 -10.22 39.88
CA ILE A 65 21.75 -10.83 39.63
C ILE A 65 21.91 -12.29 40.05
N ASP A 66 21.42 -12.58 41.25
CA ASP A 66 21.28 -13.92 41.80
C ASP A 66 20.39 -14.75 40.83
N THR A 67 21.03 -15.65 40.08
CA THR A 67 20.39 -16.58 39.14
C THR A 67 19.93 -17.88 39.79
N SER A 68 19.65 -17.88 41.10
CA SER A 68 19.06 -19.02 41.80
C SER A 68 17.55 -18.82 41.98
N PHE A 69 16.77 -18.97 40.90
CA PHE A 69 15.36 -19.30 40.99
C PHE A 69 15.25 -20.84 41.12
N GLU A 70 15.19 -21.35 42.35
CA GLU A 70 14.71 -22.69 42.61
C GLU A 70 13.19 -22.72 42.32
N VAL A 71 12.81 -23.37 41.24
CA VAL A 71 11.41 -23.74 40.98
C VAL A 71 11.05 -24.82 42.00
N GLN A 72 10.29 -24.47 43.03
CA GLN A 72 9.62 -25.43 43.89
C GLN A 72 8.55 -26.15 43.08
N LEU A 73 8.87 -27.37 42.66
CA LEU A 73 7.88 -28.29 42.08
C LEU A 73 6.96 -28.77 43.21
N ASP A 74 5.65 -28.60 43.01
CA ASP A 74 4.61 -29.14 43.86
C ASP A 74 4.72 -30.68 43.87
N PRO A 75 4.93 -31.34 45.05
CA PRO A 75 5.10 -32.81 45.13
C PRO A 75 3.85 -33.62 44.87
N GLY A 76 2.75 -33.01 44.38
CA GLY A 76 1.47 -33.65 44.12
C GLY A 76 1.06 -33.76 42.62
N ALA A 77 1.88 -33.32 41.69
CA ALA A 77 1.57 -33.39 40.27
C ALA A 77 1.87 -34.78 39.72
N ASP A 78 0.83 -35.42 39.15
CA ASP A 78 0.88 -36.73 38.47
C ASP A 78 1.72 -36.56 37.18
N PRO A 79 2.86 -37.29 37.02
CA PRO A 79 3.73 -37.16 35.86
C PRO A 79 3.13 -37.69 34.54
N ASP A 80 1.97 -38.35 34.57
CA ASP A 80 1.33 -38.97 33.40
C ASP A 80 0.02 -38.28 32.97
N ALA A 81 -0.29 -37.08 33.50
CA ALA A 81 -1.42 -36.32 33.01
C ALA A 81 -1.03 -35.61 31.69
N GLU A 82 -1.37 -36.19 30.56
CA GLU A 82 -1.43 -35.52 29.26
C GLU A 82 -2.46 -34.38 29.34
N GLY A 83 -2.00 -33.21 29.79
CA GLY A 83 -2.78 -31.97 29.66
C GLY A 83 -2.88 -31.58 28.19
N GLU A 84 -4.12 -31.43 27.70
CA GLU A 84 -4.35 -30.78 26.41
C GLU A 84 -3.62 -29.43 26.39
N PRO A 85 -2.92 -29.07 25.28
CA PRO A 85 -2.20 -27.80 25.20
C PRO A 85 -3.23 -26.67 25.33
N VAL A 86 -3.15 -25.94 26.42
CA VAL A 86 -3.83 -24.65 26.58
C VAL A 86 -3.18 -23.72 25.56
N ASP A 87 -3.95 -23.31 24.56
CA ASP A 87 -3.58 -22.32 23.56
C ASP A 87 -3.53 -20.94 24.26
N ASP A 88 -2.40 -20.67 24.93
CA ASP A 88 -2.10 -19.35 25.50
C ASP A 88 -1.93 -18.39 24.35
N GLY A 89 -2.91 -17.54 24.07
CA GLY A 89 -2.94 -16.57 22.98
C GLY A 89 -1.77 -15.57 22.89
N ILE A 90 -0.58 -15.94 23.39
CA ILE A 90 0.69 -15.20 23.32
C ILE A 90 1.62 -15.81 22.25
N GLY A 91 1.23 -16.92 21.60
CA GLY A 91 2.04 -17.61 20.57
C GLY A 91 2.30 -16.88 19.25
N TYR A 92 1.92 -15.60 19.14
CA TYR A 92 2.13 -14.82 17.91
C TYR A 92 3.40 -13.97 17.88
N LEU A 93 4.23 -14.00 18.94
CA LEU A 93 5.40 -13.15 19.07
C LEU A 93 6.74 -13.89 19.12
N LEU A 94 6.71 -15.23 19.02
CA LEU A 94 7.92 -16.00 18.84
C LEU A 94 7.89 -16.62 17.45
N ASP A 95 8.59 -16.00 16.51
CA ASP A 95 8.99 -16.65 15.27
C ASP A 95 9.66 -17.97 15.64
N ASP A 96 9.01 -19.08 15.27
CA ASP A 96 9.62 -20.40 15.36
C ASP A 96 10.84 -20.41 14.44
N PRO A 97 12.07 -20.60 14.93
CA PRO A 97 13.26 -20.57 14.09
C PRO A 97 13.35 -21.74 13.09
N GLU A 98 12.42 -22.67 13.15
CA GLU A 98 12.19 -23.67 12.10
C GLU A 98 11.21 -23.11 11.10
N GLY A 99 11.73 -22.35 10.11
CA GLY A 99 10.92 -21.87 8.99
C GLY A 99 10.12 -23.00 8.38
N ASP A 100 8.83 -22.76 8.15
CA ASP A 100 7.90 -23.69 7.51
C ASP A 100 8.58 -24.35 6.30
N ALA A 101 8.86 -25.63 6.41
CA ALA A 101 9.44 -26.39 5.32
C ALA A 101 8.53 -26.27 4.10
N TYR A 102 9.05 -25.77 3.00
CA TYR A 102 8.28 -25.67 1.75
C TYR A 102 7.59 -27.02 1.49
N PRO A 103 6.31 -27.03 1.20
CA PRO A 103 5.61 -28.27 0.96
C PRO A 103 6.28 -29.00 -0.22
N VAL A 104 6.75 -30.21 0.02
CA VAL A 104 7.43 -31.07 -0.97
C VAL A 104 6.61 -31.21 -2.25
N ILE A 105 5.29 -31.13 -2.14
CA ILE A 105 4.36 -31.16 -3.27
C ILE A 105 3.73 -29.77 -3.39
N PRO A 106 3.95 -29.03 -4.51
CA PRO A 106 3.29 -27.76 -4.77
C PRO A 106 1.76 -27.85 -4.67
N GLU A 107 1.10 -26.80 -4.16
CA GLU A 107 -0.36 -26.80 -3.92
C GLU A 107 -1.19 -27.20 -5.15
N HIS A 108 -0.77 -26.79 -6.34
CA HIS A 108 -1.45 -27.12 -7.59
C HIS A 108 -1.32 -28.60 -8.01
N LEU A 109 -0.43 -29.37 -7.39
CA LEU A 109 -0.28 -30.81 -7.61
C LEU A 109 -0.96 -31.65 -6.54
N ARG A 110 -1.55 -31.03 -5.49
CA ARG A 110 -2.22 -31.74 -4.39
C ARG A 110 -3.64 -32.21 -4.71
N SER A 111 -4.22 -31.76 -5.83
CA SER A 111 -5.55 -32.15 -6.26
C SER A 111 -5.58 -32.46 -7.75
N LEU A 112 -6.40 -33.44 -8.16
CA LEU A 112 -6.62 -33.79 -9.58
C LEU A 112 -7.13 -32.57 -10.38
N ALA A 113 -7.96 -31.72 -9.77
CA ALA A 113 -8.42 -30.47 -10.37
C ALA A 113 -7.26 -29.49 -10.61
N GLY A 114 -6.37 -29.32 -9.63
CA GLY A 114 -5.17 -28.46 -9.75
C GLY A 114 -4.19 -28.94 -10.81
N VAL A 115 -4.01 -30.27 -10.91
CA VAL A 115 -3.22 -30.88 -11.98
C VAL A 115 -3.87 -30.63 -13.35
N GLY A 116 -5.19 -30.80 -13.47
CA GLY A 116 -5.94 -30.53 -14.69
C GLY A 116 -5.82 -29.07 -15.13
N GLU A 117 -5.93 -28.12 -14.21
CA GLU A 117 -5.72 -26.70 -14.51
C GLU A 117 -4.28 -26.36 -14.91
N ALA A 118 -3.29 -26.99 -14.28
CA ALA A 118 -1.89 -26.81 -14.63
C ALA A 118 -1.60 -27.32 -16.05
N ILE A 119 -2.12 -28.50 -16.39
CA ILE A 119 -2.03 -29.08 -17.74
C ILE A 119 -2.76 -28.19 -18.75
N ALA A 120 -3.98 -27.73 -18.46
CA ALA A 120 -4.75 -26.86 -19.36
C ALA A 120 -4.06 -25.48 -19.57
N ARG A 121 -3.44 -24.91 -18.53
CA ARG A 121 -2.63 -23.69 -18.66
C ARG A 121 -1.39 -23.92 -19.51
N HIS A 122 -0.72 -25.06 -19.33
CA HIS A 122 0.46 -25.42 -20.13
C HIS A 122 0.09 -25.63 -21.61
N ALA A 123 -0.97 -26.39 -21.85
CA ALA A 123 -1.50 -26.65 -23.20
C ALA A 123 -1.91 -25.36 -23.93
N ARG A 124 -2.60 -24.41 -23.24
CA ARG A 124 -2.95 -23.11 -23.83
C ARG A 124 -1.69 -22.31 -24.18
N ARG A 125 -0.65 -22.29 -23.31
CA ARG A 125 0.62 -21.61 -23.57
C ARG A 125 1.37 -22.23 -24.76
N MET A 126 1.38 -23.55 -24.83
CA MET A 126 1.97 -24.29 -25.97
C MET A 126 1.19 -24.02 -27.25
N GLY A 127 -0.13 -24.11 -27.22
CA GLY A 127 -0.99 -23.80 -28.36
C GLY A 127 -0.77 -22.39 -28.90
N HIS A 128 -0.69 -21.40 -28.01
CA HIS A 128 -0.37 -20.01 -28.39
C HIS A 128 1.01 -19.90 -29.05
N ARG A 129 2.04 -20.54 -28.48
CA ARG A 129 3.40 -20.54 -29.07
C ARG A 129 3.42 -21.18 -30.45
N ILE A 130 2.78 -22.35 -30.60
CA ILE A 130 2.70 -23.04 -31.89
C ILE A 130 1.99 -22.14 -32.90
N ALA A 131 0.79 -21.64 -32.59
CA ALA A 131 0.04 -20.77 -33.49
C ALA A 131 0.83 -19.51 -33.88
N PHE A 132 1.50 -18.87 -32.92
CA PHE A 132 2.32 -17.69 -33.12
C PHE A 132 3.44 -17.93 -34.11
N HIS A 133 4.16 -19.05 -33.96
CA HIS A 133 5.29 -19.37 -34.82
C HIS A 133 4.82 -19.90 -36.19
N THR A 134 3.74 -20.67 -36.26
CA THR A 134 3.18 -21.18 -37.51
C THR A 134 2.75 -20.06 -38.45
N VAL A 135 2.02 -19.06 -37.93
CA VAL A 135 1.59 -17.89 -38.74
C VAL A 135 2.79 -17.08 -39.23
N ARG A 136 3.90 -17.04 -38.47
CA ARG A 136 5.10 -16.27 -38.79
C ARG A 136 6.19 -17.07 -39.51
N ALA A 137 6.02 -18.37 -39.67
CA ALA A 137 7.02 -19.26 -40.32
C ALA A 137 7.43 -18.79 -41.74
N PRO A 138 6.52 -18.35 -42.63
CA PRO A 138 6.91 -17.79 -43.92
C PRO A 138 7.84 -16.57 -43.80
N GLY A 139 7.54 -15.66 -42.85
CA GLY A 139 8.36 -14.49 -42.58
C GLY A 139 9.75 -14.85 -42.01
N TYR A 140 9.86 -15.91 -41.23
CA TYR A 140 11.13 -16.41 -40.73
C TYR A 140 11.98 -17.04 -41.86
N ALA A 141 11.33 -17.78 -42.77
CA ALA A 141 11.98 -18.36 -43.93
C ALA A 141 12.56 -17.27 -44.84
N VAL A 142 11.82 -16.23 -45.12
CA VAL A 142 12.30 -15.08 -45.92
C VAL A 142 13.51 -14.39 -45.24
N ARG A 143 13.37 -14.13 -43.92
CA ARG A 143 14.48 -13.53 -43.16
C ARG A 143 15.72 -14.42 -43.13
N ALA A 144 15.55 -15.72 -42.89
CA ALA A 144 16.66 -16.68 -42.94
C ALA A 144 17.32 -16.70 -44.30
N GLY A 145 16.55 -16.65 -45.41
CA GLY A 145 17.04 -16.56 -46.75
C GLY A 145 17.89 -15.29 -46.98
N VAL A 146 17.37 -14.12 -46.61
CA VAL A 146 18.09 -12.84 -46.75
C VAL A 146 19.38 -12.84 -45.92
N TRP A 147 19.27 -13.23 -44.64
CA TRP A 147 20.45 -13.26 -43.76
C TRP A 147 21.47 -14.35 -44.14
N SER A 148 21.05 -15.45 -44.78
CA SER A 148 22.00 -16.47 -45.26
C SER A 148 22.86 -15.95 -46.41
N VAL A 149 22.30 -15.11 -47.31
CA VAL A 149 23.05 -14.43 -48.37
C VAL A 149 24.09 -13.47 -47.76
N VAL A 150 23.66 -12.67 -46.78
CA VAL A 150 24.57 -11.77 -46.03
C VAL A 150 25.65 -12.55 -45.28
N GLY A 151 25.28 -13.69 -44.67
CA GLY A 151 26.17 -14.57 -43.94
C GLY A 151 27.24 -15.20 -44.87
N LEU A 152 26.81 -15.64 -46.06
CA LEU A 152 27.74 -16.15 -47.10
C LEU A 152 28.71 -15.04 -47.51
N TRP A 153 28.22 -13.82 -47.72
CA TRP A 153 29.08 -12.69 -48.07
C TRP A 153 30.08 -12.38 -46.96
N ARG A 154 29.64 -12.36 -45.69
CA ARG A 154 30.52 -12.16 -44.53
C ARG A 154 31.55 -13.27 -44.39
N LEU A 155 31.19 -14.52 -44.70
CA LEU A 155 32.09 -15.64 -44.66
C LEU A 155 33.20 -15.46 -45.73
N ILE A 156 32.79 -15.11 -46.95
CA ILE A 156 33.73 -14.85 -48.07
C ILE A 156 34.62 -13.65 -47.72
N ASP A 157 34.08 -12.56 -47.24
CA ASP A 157 34.85 -11.38 -46.83
C ASP A 157 35.86 -11.71 -45.73
N ARG A 158 35.46 -12.53 -44.74
CA ARG A 158 36.35 -12.99 -43.66
C ARG A 158 37.48 -13.87 -44.20
N GLN A 159 37.18 -14.76 -45.13
CA GLN A 159 38.18 -15.60 -45.76
C GLN A 159 39.15 -14.78 -46.64
N LEU A 160 38.65 -13.80 -47.39
CA LEU A 160 39.44 -12.89 -48.19
C LEU A 160 40.36 -12.00 -47.32
N LYS A 161 39.84 -11.44 -46.23
CA LYS A 161 40.60 -10.65 -45.25
C LYS A 161 41.71 -11.49 -44.61
N TRP A 162 41.38 -12.75 -44.23
CA TRP A 162 42.36 -13.69 -43.69
C TRP A 162 43.45 -14.02 -44.72
N TRP A 163 43.11 -14.27 -45.98
CA TRP A 163 44.09 -14.49 -47.04
C TRP A 163 44.93 -13.24 -47.32
N TRP A 164 44.29 -12.04 -47.30
CA TRP A 164 44.94 -10.74 -47.52
C TRP A 164 45.89 -10.36 -46.40
N VAL A 165 45.90 -11.05 -45.29
CA VAL A 165 46.71 -10.75 -44.10
C VAL A 165 46.44 -9.33 -43.59
N SER A 166 45.18 -8.91 -43.55
CA SER A 166 44.74 -7.56 -43.11
C SER A 166 45.09 -7.26 -41.65
N GLU A 167 45.43 -8.27 -40.86
CA GLU A 167 45.91 -8.15 -39.48
C GLU A 167 47.16 -7.27 -39.37
N ASN A 168 48.03 -7.30 -40.39
CA ASN A 168 49.31 -6.57 -40.44
C ASN A 168 49.20 -5.19 -41.12
N ASP A 169 48.03 -4.78 -41.61
CA ASP A 169 47.87 -3.50 -42.31
C ASP A 169 48.14 -2.29 -41.40
N TYR A 170 47.77 -2.39 -40.09
CA TYR A 170 48.07 -1.37 -39.10
C TYR A 170 49.59 -1.22 -38.86
N LEU A 171 50.32 -2.31 -38.72
CA LEU A 171 51.78 -2.28 -38.55
C LEU A 171 52.50 -1.73 -39.80
N ARG A 172 52.00 -2.04 -40.99
CA ARG A 172 52.51 -1.47 -42.23
C ARG A 172 52.27 0.02 -42.38
N SER A 173 51.12 0.50 -41.98
CA SER A 173 50.81 1.92 -41.97
C SER A 173 51.66 2.70 -40.94
N LEU A 174 51.96 2.10 -39.79
CA LEU A 174 52.87 2.65 -38.78
C LEU A 174 54.32 2.73 -39.33
N ALA A 175 54.83 1.69 -39.98
CA ALA A 175 56.19 1.68 -40.59
C ALA A 175 56.29 2.76 -41.66
N ILE A 176 55.25 3.00 -42.45
CA ILE A 176 55.22 4.07 -43.46
C ILE A 176 55.24 5.44 -42.74
N ALA A 177 54.45 5.63 -41.67
CA ALA A 177 54.37 6.89 -40.92
C ALA A 177 55.71 7.23 -40.23
N GLN A 178 56.49 6.22 -39.83
CA GLN A 178 57.79 6.38 -39.16
C GLN A 178 58.95 6.49 -40.14
N GLY A 179 58.70 6.29 -41.44
CA GLY A 179 59.78 6.37 -42.51
C GLY A 179 60.76 5.22 -42.46
N ASP A 180 60.51 4.12 -41.75
CA ASP A 180 61.40 2.99 -41.64
C ASP A 180 61.20 2.00 -42.81
N SER A 181 61.95 2.22 -43.83
CA SER A 181 61.96 1.41 -45.04
C SER A 181 62.45 -0.03 -44.83
N ARG A 182 63.32 -0.30 -43.82
CA ARG A 182 63.83 -1.66 -43.52
C ARG A 182 62.72 -2.51 -42.84
N GLU A 183 61.99 -1.94 -41.94
CA GLU A 183 60.88 -2.64 -41.23
C GLU A 183 59.75 -2.89 -42.21
N TRP A 184 59.45 -1.92 -43.10
CA TRP A 184 58.46 -2.10 -44.15
C TRP A 184 58.76 -3.25 -45.07
N TYR A 185 60.04 -3.38 -45.52
CA TYR A 185 60.49 -4.50 -46.40
C TYR A 185 60.41 -5.85 -45.69
N LYS A 186 60.72 -5.94 -44.41
CA LYS A 186 60.58 -7.18 -43.63
C LYS A 186 59.10 -7.60 -43.55
N LEU A 187 58.21 -6.70 -43.08
CA LEU A 187 56.79 -6.96 -43.01
C LEU A 187 56.18 -7.31 -44.36
N HIS A 188 56.62 -6.66 -45.42
CA HIS A 188 56.17 -6.97 -46.80
C HIS A 188 56.57 -8.39 -47.29
N ARG A 189 57.74 -8.84 -46.94
CA ARG A 189 58.22 -10.20 -47.28
C ARG A 189 57.46 -11.27 -46.50
N GLU A 190 57.28 -11.07 -45.20
CA GLU A 190 56.48 -11.97 -44.33
C GLU A 190 55.01 -12.07 -44.78
N VAL A 191 54.43 -10.97 -45.15
CA VAL A 191 53.05 -10.95 -45.66
C VAL A 191 52.97 -11.71 -47.00
N LYS A 192 53.97 -11.59 -47.87
CA LYS A 192 53.97 -12.29 -49.15
C LYS A 192 54.08 -13.81 -48.96
N GLU A 193 54.88 -14.27 -48.02
CA GLU A 193 55.05 -15.70 -47.70
C GLU A 193 53.77 -16.25 -47.04
N THR A 194 53.22 -15.53 -46.09
CA THR A 194 51.96 -15.88 -45.41
C THR A 194 50.80 -15.96 -46.40
N ARG A 195 50.65 -14.99 -47.31
CA ARG A 195 49.67 -15.03 -48.42
C ARG A 195 49.80 -16.27 -49.30
N ARG A 196 51.01 -16.68 -49.62
CA ARG A 196 51.21 -17.86 -50.45
C ARG A 196 50.75 -19.13 -49.72
N THR A 197 51.11 -19.26 -48.46
CA THR A 197 50.70 -20.40 -47.64
C THR A 197 49.17 -20.40 -47.40
N ARG A 198 48.57 -19.26 -47.02
CA ARG A 198 47.12 -19.14 -46.85
C ARG A 198 46.40 -19.33 -48.19
N GLY A 199 46.97 -18.92 -49.31
CA GLY A 199 46.40 -19.15 -50.65
C GLY A 199 46.34 -20.62 -51.05
N THR A 200 47.37 -21.44 -50.71
CA THR A 200 47.30 -22.89 -50.94
C THR A 200 46.24 -23.57 -50.07
N ILE A 201 46.08 -23.13 -48.86
CA ILE A 201 45.02 -23.63 -47.97
C ILE A 201 43.62 -23.29 -48.54
N LEU A 202 43.43 -22.05 -49.01
CA LEU A 202 42.16 -21.58 -49.59
C LEU A 202 41.85 -22.35 -50.89
N ALA A 203 42.84 -22.59 -51.73
CA ALA A 203 42.70 -23.40 -52.93
C ALA A 203 42.33 -24.87 -52.61
N GLY A 204 42.98 -25.46 -51.60
CA GLY A 204 42.58 -26.77 -51.06
C GLY A 204 41.18 -26.86 -50.56
N GLN A 205 40.71 -25.85 -49.77
CA GLN A 205 39.35 -25.75 -49.30
C GLN A 205 38.37 -25.62 -50.48
N ALA A 206 38.63 -24.78 -51.44
CA ALA A 206 37.81 -24.62 -52.64
C ALA A 206 37.65 -25.92 -53.44
N VAL A 207 38.75 -26.64 -53.65
CA VAL A 207 38.71 -27.95 -54.30
C VAL A 207 37.96 -28.98 -53.52
N GLY A 208 38.11 -28.99 -52.15
CA GLY A 208 37.34 -29.86 -51.26
C GLY A 208 35.85 -29.60 -51.31
N VAL A 209 35.41 -28.31 -51.29
CA VAL A 209 34.01 -27.91 -51.39
C VAL A 209 33.44 -28.30 -52.76
N LEU A 210 34.21 -28.09 -53.86
CA LEU A 210 33.76 -28.47 -55.19
C LEU A 210 33.64 -30.00 -55.34
N ALA A 211 34.59 -30.76 -54.81
CA ALA A 211 34.58 -32.24 -54.87
C ALA A 211 33.38 -32.77 -54.03
N ALA A 212 33.17 -32.23 -52.83
CA ALA A 212 32.03 -32.58 -52.00
C ALA A 212 30.68 -32.23 -52.70
N GLY A 213 30.62 -31.09 -53.38
CA GLY A 213 29.46 -30.67 -54.16
C GLY A 213 29.17 -31.63 -55.31
N LEU A 214 30.17 -32.04 -56.05
CA LEU A 214 30.05 -33.01 -57.15
C LEU A 214 29.59 -34.40 -56.68
N VAL A 215 30.17 -34.90 -55.58
CA VAL A 215 29.67 -36.13 -54.91
C VAL A 215 28.25 -36.04 -54.51
N LEU A 216 27.84 -34.90 -53.94
CA LEU A 216 26.47 -34.66 -53.50
C LEU A 216 25.49 -34.64 -54.68
N VAL A 217 25.88 -34.09 -55.85
CA VAL A 217 25.07 -34.07 -57.09
C VAL A 217 24.84 -35.48 -57.62
N GLU A 218 25.93 -36.32 -57.65
CA GLU A 218 25.85 -37.66 -58.22
C GLU A 218 25.21 -38.72 -57.31
N VAL A 219 25.44 -38.62 -56.00
CA VAL A 219 25.08 -39.71 -55.08
C VAL A 219 23.86 -39.36 -54.21
N ALA A 220 23.62 -38.07 -53.92
CA ALA A 220 22.58 -37.71 -52.96
C ALA A 220 21.18 -37.67 -53.59
N PRO A 221 20.21 -38.37 -53.01
CA PRO A 221 18.80 -38.19 -53.36
C PRO A 221 18.33 -36.78 -52.99
N TRP A 222 17.19 -36.35 -53.55
CA TRP A 222 16.63 -34.99 -53.35
C TRP A 222 16.57 -34.55 -51.88
N TRP A 223 16.29 -35.48 -50.95
CA TRP A 223 16.27 -35.21 -49.51
C TRP A 223 17.66 -34.90 -48.94
N GLY A 224 18.77 -35.34 -49.55
CA GLY A 224 20.12 -34.99 -49.15
C GLY A 224 20.37 -33.48 -49.33
N TRP A 225 19.93 -32.90 -50.44
CA TRP A 225 19.98 -31.46 -50.67
C TRP A 225 19.10 -30.69 -49.68
N ALA A 226 17.92 -31.23 -49.33
CA ALA A 226 17.05 -30.67 -48.29
C ALA A 226 17.73 -30.68 -46.90
N ALA A 227 18.49 -31.74 -46.57
CA ALA A 227 19.23 -31.82 -45.33
C ALA A 227 20.38 -30.79 -45.26
N VAL A 228 21.14 -30.64 -46.33
CA VAL A 228 22.21 -29.63 -46.44
C VAL A 228 21.61 -28.21 -46.32
N ALA A 229 20.52 -27.95 -47.00
CA ALA A 229 19.84 -26.67 -46.90
C ALA A 229 19.26 -26.42 -45.49
N ALA A 230 18.67 -27.45 -44.83
CA ALA A 230 18.11 -27.36 -43.48
C ALA A 230 19.17 -27.02 -42.42
N VAL A 231 20.41 -27.39 -42.61
CA VAL A 231 21.51 -27.05 -41.69
C VAL A 231 22.27 -25.80 -42.17
N GLY A 232 22.57 -25.70 -43.45
CA GLY A 232 23.39 -24.63 -44.03
C GLY A 232 22.71 -23.27 -44.02
N VAL A 233 21.41 -23.19 -44.35
CA VAL A 233 20.68 -21.92 -44.37
C VAL A 233 20.56 -21.31 -42.99
N PRO A 234 20.15 -22.01 -41.92
CA PRO A 234 20.14 -21.46 -40.58
C PRO A 234 21.53 -21.06 -40.06
N TRP A 235 22.56 -21.83 -40.38
CA TRP A 235 23.93 -21.52 -39.98
C TRP A 235 24.44 -20.24 -40.64
N LEU A 236 24.26 -20.10 -41.96
CA LEU A 236 24.64 -18.90 -42.70
C LEU A 236 23.79 -17.69 -42.24
N ALA A 237 22.49 -17.89 -42.00
CA ALA A 237 21.62 -16.85 -41.47
C ALA A 237 22.06 -16.38 -40.08
N HIS A 238 22.56 -17.29 -39.25
CA HIS A 238 23.12 -16.93 -37.93
C HIS A 238 24.37 -16.05 -38.07
N LEU A 239 25.24 -16.35 -39.02
CA LEU A 239 26.43 -15.53 -39.32
C LEU A 239 26.07 -14.16 -39.92
N GLY A 240 25.01 -14.11 -40.71
CA GLY A 240 24.59 -12.90 -41.44
C GLY A 240 23.72 -11.94 -40.64
N ARG A 241 23.09 -12.38 -39.53
CA ARG A 241 22.18 -11.55 -38.75
C ARG A 241 22.92 -10.41 -38.01
N PRO A 242 22.32 -9.24 -37.84
CA PRO A 242 22.73 -8.26 -36.85
C PRO A 242 22.49 -8.79 -35.42
N GLU A 243 23.33 -8.41 -34.47
CA GLU A 243 23.23 -8.89 -33.08
C GLU A 243 21.90 -8.50 -32.40
N ASP A 244 21.35 -7.36 -32.75
CA ASP A 244 20.13 -6.81 -32.23
C ASP A 244 18.83 -7.36 -32.87
N ARG A 245 18.91 -8.14 -33.97
CA ARG A 245 17.73 -8.64 -34.70
C ARG A 245 17.67 -10.16 -34.79
N PRO A 246 16.94 -10.83 -33.90
CA PRO A 246 16.76 -12.27 -33.96
C PRO A 246 15.93 -12.69 -35.18
N ILE A 247 16.29 -13.84 -35.79
CA ILE A 247 15.55 -14.43 -36.93
C ILE A 247 14.15 -14.87 -36.46
N ILE A 248 14.08 -15.53 -35.31
CA ILE A 248 12.86 -16.00 -34.66
C ILE A 248 12.54 -15.03 -33.53
N VAL A 249 11.42 -14.33 -33.63
CA VAL A 249 10.93 -13.44 -32.58
C VAL A 249 10.29 -14.29 -31.49
N PRO A 250 10.60 -14.11 -30.21
CA PRO A 250 9.94 -14.87 -29.14
C PRO A 250 8.45 -14.59 -29.10
N ALA A 251 7.65 -15.65 -28.91
CA ALA A 251 6.18 -15.56 -28.85
C ALA A 251 5.68 -14.79 -27.62
N THR A 252 6.52 -14.60 -26.61
CA THR A 252 6.29 -13.79 -25.42
C THR A 252 7.51 -12.92 -25.22
N THR A 253 7.31 -11.64 -24.94
CA THR A 253 8.37 -10.77 -24.44
C THR A 253 8.77 -11.29 -23.07
N VAL A 254 9.78 -12.12 -23.01
CA VAL A 254 10.47 -12.43 -21.76
C VAL A 254 11.31 -11.19 -21.45
N PRO A 255 11.05 -10.48 -20.36
CA PRO A 255 11.98 -9.43 -19.95
C PRO A 255 13.37 -10.06 -19.83
N ARG A 256 14.37 -9.43 -20.42
CA ARG A 256 15.75 -9.88 -20.26
C ARG A 256 16.12 -9.66 -18.81
N PHE A 257 16.17 -10.73 -18.01
CA PHE A 257 16.73 -10.68 -16.67
C PHE A 257 18.23 -10.45 -16.82
N ARG A 258 18.68 -9.35 -16.26
CA ARG A 258 20.10 -9.17 -16.04
C ARG A 258 20.42 -9.99 -14.80
N LEU A 259 21.16 -11.08 -14.93
CA LEU A 259 21.71 -11.79 -13.78
C LEU A 259 22.59 -10.79 -13.02
N LEU A 260 22.12 -10.40 -11.84
CA LEU A 260 22.91 -9.59 -10.93
C LEU A 260 24.08 -10.44 -10.45
N ASN A 261 25.27 -9.88 -10.52
CA ASN A 261 26.48 -10.45 -9.94
C ASN A 261 27.07 -9.43 -8.94
N HIS A 262 28.00 -9.90 -8.12
CA HIS A 262 28.66 -9.08 -7.11
C HIS A 262 29.28 -7.80 -7.69
N ASP A 263 29.90 -7.88 -8.88
CA ASP A 263 30.56 -6.73 -9.51
C ASP A 263 29.59 -5.64 -9.95
N VAL A 264 28.39 -6.02 -10.41
CA VAL A 264 27.34 -5.06 -10.77
C VAL A 264 26.83 -4.34 -9.51
N VAL A 265 26.59 -5.10 -8.44
CA VAL A 265 26.12 -4.54 -7.16
C VAL A 265 27.19 -3.62 -6.56
N LEU A 266 28.46 -4.03 -6.50
CA LEU A 266 29.56 -3.20 -5.99
C LEU A 266 29.67 -1.88 -6.77
N ARG A 267 29.62 -1.93 -8.09
CA ARG A 267 29.64 -0.72 -8.93
C ARG A 267 28.47 0.20 -8.63
N ALA A 268 27.28 -0.35 -8.43
CA ALA A 268 26.11 0.45 -8.10
C ALA A 268 26.26 1.14 -6.74
N TYR A 269 26.76 0.43 -5.71
CA TYR A 269 27.01 1.02 -4.39
C TYR A 269 28.08 2.10 -4.41
N TYR A 270 29.17 1.89 -5.13
CA TYR A 270 30.22 2.90 -5.26
C TYR A 270 29.76 4.11 -6.09
N ALA A 271 28.99 3.89 -7.15
CA ALA A 271 28.41 4.96 -7.94
C ALA A 271 27.40 5.79 -7.12
N ALA A 272 26.67 5.17 -6.20
CA ALA A 272 25.77 5.82 -5.27
C ALA A 272 26.49 6.50 -4.07
N GLY A 273 27.81 6.48 -4.02
CA GLY A 273 28.60 7.12 -2.95
C GLY A 273 28.59 6.39 -1.61
N LEU A 274 28.15 5.12 -1.57
CA LEU A 274 28.02 4.32 -0.36
C LEU A 274 29.30 3.58 0.05
N GLY A 275 30.43 3.92 -0.56
CA GLY A 275 31.73 3.36 -0.28
C GLY A 275 32.77 3.76 -1.34
N HIS A 276 34.00 3.24 -1.21
CA HIS A 276 35.08 3.51 -2.15
C HIS A 276 35.92 2.25 -2.39
N PRO A 277 36.13 1.82 -3.64
CA PRO A 277 36.81 0.56 -3.93
C PRO A 277 38.27 0.52 -3.51
N GLU A 278 39.00 1.65 -3.61
CA GLU A 278 40.44 1.75 -3.39
C GLU A 278 40.85 2.17 -1.98
N LYS A 279 39.89 2.67 -1.15
CA LYS A 279 40.21 3.14 0.20
C LYS A 279 40.07 2.01 1.22
N PRO A 280 41.13 1.68 2.01
CA PRO A 280 41.02 0.68 3.06
C PRO A 280 39.90 1.03 4.06
N GLY A 281 39.09 0.06 4.42
CA GLY A 281 37.97 0.25 5.35
C GLY A 281 36.74 0.96 4.77
N GLN A 282 36.79 1.44 3.54
CA GLN A 282 35.67 2.05 2.82
C GLN A 282 35.06 1.11 1.76
N GLN A 283 35.38 -0.16 1.84
CA GLN A 283 34.89 -1.16 0.88
C GLN A 283 33.55 -1.74 1.33
N VAL A 284 32.62 -1.90 0.37
CA VAL A 284 31.38 -2.64 0.54
C VAL A 284 31.70 -4.13 0.39
N THR A 285 31.18 -4.94 1.30
CA THR A 285 31.38 -6.40 1.29
C THR A 285 30.06 -7.14 1.34
N PHE A 286 30.06 -8.44 1.07
CA PHE A 286 28.88 -9.28 1.12
C PHE A 286 29.02 -10.34 2.22
N GLU A 287 27.98 -10.52 3.00
CA GLU A 287 27.92 -11.58 4.01
C GLU A 287 27.48 -12.92 3.39
N THR A 288 26.65 -12.86 2.34
CA THR A 288 26.13 -14.04 1.65
C THR A 288 26.44 -14.00 0.17
N THR A 289 26.45 -15.16 -0.45
CA THR A 289 26.46 -15.25 -1.91
C THR A 289 25.12 -14.77 -2.47
N MET A 290 25.15 -14.23 -3.68
CA MET A 290 23.93 -13.83 -4.37
C MET A 290 23.03 -15.04 -4.61
N SER A 291 21.80 -14.98 -4.15
CA SER A 291 20.80 -16.04 -4.26
C SER A 291 19.53 -15.51 -4.95
N ARG A 292 18.71 -16.44 -5.43
CA ARG A 292 17.35 -16.08 -5.87
C ARG A 292 16.44 -15.92 -4.65
N THR A 293 15.46 -15.02 -4.76
CA THR A 293 14.39 -14.94 -3.75
C THR A 293 13.66 -16.28 -3.64
N PRO A 294 13.09 -16.64 -2.48
CA PRO A 294 12.37 -17.92 -2.31
C PRO A 294 11.29 -18.17 -3.37
N GLN A 295 10.64 -17.10 -3.86
CA GLN A 295 9.63 -17.15 -4.91
C GLN A 295 10.25 -17.24 -6.32
N GLY A 296 11.57 -17.08 -6.46
CA GLY A 296 12.28 -17.11 -7.74
C GLY A 296 12.10 -15.87 -8.61
N GLU A 297 11.47 -14.81 -8.11
CA GLU A 297 11.09 -13.61 -8.87
C GLU A 297 12.12 -12.47 -8.79
N GLY A 298 13.22 -12.65 -8.07
CA GLY A 298 14.26 -11.65 -7.89
C GLY A 298 15.59 -12.26 -7.46
N SER A 299 16.59 -11.41 -7.27
CA SER A 299 17.90 -11.75 -6.72
C SER A 299 18.10 -11.01 -5.41
N GLN A 300 18.68 -11.67 -4.40
CA GLN A 300 18.96 -11.08 -3.11
C GLN A 300 20.38 -11.33 -2.65
N VAL A 301 20.92 -10.39 -1.88
CA VAL A 301 22.25 -10.49 -1.27
C VAL A 301 22.30 -9.66 0.01
N LYS A 302 22.96 -10.19 1.05
CA LYS A 302 23.24 -9.42 2.26
C LYS A 302 24.50 -8.59 2.06
N VAL A 303 24.36 -7.29 2.22
CA VAL A 303 25.40 -6.28 2.03
C VAL A 303 25.88 -5.76 3.35
N VAL A 304 27.17 -5.60 3.50
CA VAL A 304 27.82 -4.97 4.66
C VAL A 304 28.46 -3.67 4.21
N LEU A 305 28.00 -2.57 4.75
CA LEU A 305 28.48 -1.23 4.44
C LEU A 305 29.83 -0.93 5.11
N PRO A 306 30.61 0.00 4.58
CA PRO A 306 31.80 0.48 5.25
C PRO A 306 31.49 1.18 6.58
N HIS A 307 32.50 1.32 7.43
CA HIS A 307 32.35 2.04 8.70
C HIS A 307 32.00 3.51 8.45
N GLY A 308 31.01 4.02 9.19
CA GLY A 308 30.50 5.40 9.06
C GLY A 308 29.34 5.56 8.08
N THR A 309 28.97 4.51 7.34
CA THR A 309 27.79 4.49 6.46
C THR A 309 26.73 3.56 7.06
N GLY A 310 25.49 4.02 7.16
CA GLY A 310 24.40 3.26 7.76
C GLY A 310 23.28 2.93 6.78
N PHE A 311 22.33 2.13 7.24
CA PHE A 311 21.16 1.75 6.43
C PHE A 311 20.37 2.97 5.92
N GLY A 312 20.23 4.02 6.75
CA GLY A 312 19.55 5.25 6.35
C GLY A 312 20.18 5.96 5.14
N ASP A 313 21.51 5.81 4.94
CA ASP A 313 22.18 6.40 3.78
C ASP A 313 21.87 5.59 2.51
N VAL A 314 21.74 4.26 2.63
CA VAL A 314 21.33 3.39 1.52
C VAL A 314 19.91 3.69 1.08
N VAL A 315 19.00 3.92 2.03
CA VAL A 315 17.61 4.29 1.73
C VAL A 315 17.54 5.61 0.97
N LYS A 316 18.31 6.62 1.37
CA LYS A 316 18.41 7.91 0.68
C LYS A 316 18.98 7.77 -0.75
N ALA A 317 19.92 6.85 -0.94
CA ALA A 317 20.58 6.58 -2.22
C ALA A 317 19.85 5.53 -3.08
N LYS A 318 18.62 5.16 -2.75
CA LYS A 318 17.87 4.08 -3.45
C LYS A 318 17.73 4.33 -4.96
N ASP A 319 17.47 5.59 -5.37
CA ASP A 319 17.31 5.94 -6.78
C ASP A 319 18.63 5.85 -7.54
N ASP A 320 19.74 6.25 -6.92
CA ASP A 320 21.09 6.12 -7.47
C ASP A 320 21.51 4.66 -7.58
N LEU A 321 21.17 3.84 -6.58
CA LEU A 321 21.35 2.39 -6.63
C LEU A 321 20.57 1.76 -7.77
N ALA A 322 19.29 2.12 -7.94
CA ALA A 322 18.47 1.62 -9.03
C ALA A 322 19.06 2.00 -10.41
N SER A 323 19.56 3.23 -10.54
CA SER A 323 20.27 3.70 -11.73
C SER A 323 21.54 2.90 -11.97
N GLY A 324 22.36 2.68 -10.93
CA GLY A 324 23.60 1.88 -11.04
C GLY A 324 23.35 0.39 -11.36
N LEU A 325 22.19 -0.15 -10.93
CA LEU A 325 21.75 -1.51 -11.25
C LEU A 325 21.05 -1.62 -12.60
N ASP A 326 20.71 -0.49 -13.26
CA ASP A 326 19.95 -0.41 -14.52
C ASP A 326 18.55 -1.05 -14.40
N VAL A 327 17.84 -0.73 -13.30
CA VAL A 327 16.47 -1.17 -13.00
C VAL A 327 15.61 0.00 -12.55
N ALA A 328 14.28 -0.18 -12.53
CA ALA A 328 13.40 0.84 -11.95
C ALA A 328 13.53 0.88 -10.41
N PRO A 329 13.41 2.04 -9.76
CA PRO A 329 13.45 2.15 -8.29
C PRO A 329 12.43 1.25 -7.58
N SER A 330 11.29 0.98 -8.22
CA SER A 330 10.25 0.06 -7.74
C SER A 330 10.64 -1.43 -7.78
N GLN A 331 11.80 -1.77 -8.36
CA GLN A 331 12.36 -3.14 -8.35
C GLN A 331 13.43 -3.33 -7.26
N VAL A 332 13.87 -2.26 -6.59
CA VAL A 332 14.90 -2.29 -5.55
C VAL A 332 14.25 -2.24 -4.18
N TYR A 333 14.47 -3.26 -3.37
CA TYR A 333 14.00 -3.36 -2.00
C TYR A 333 15.17 -3.52 -1.04
N LEU A 334 15.08 -2.82 0.07
CA LEU A 334 16.12 -2.73 1.09
C LEU A 334 15.49 -3.14 2.42
N SER A 335 15.96 -4.23 3.01
CA SER A 335 15.50 -4.69 4.33
C SER A 335 16.62 -4.52 5.34
N HIS A 336 16.35 -3.83 6.43
CA HIS A 336 17.30 -3.60 7.52
C HIS A 336 17.61 -4.91 8.26
N ASP A 337 18.84 -5.10 8.68
CA ASP A 337 19.22 -6.16 9.62
C ASP A 337 19.13 -5.60 11.06
N PRO A 338 18.21 -6.09 11.90
CA PRO A 338 18.03 -5.55 13.26
C PRO A 338 19.26 -5.69 14.15
N THR A 339 20.19 -6.58 13.79
CA THR A 339 21.41 -6.83 14.57
C THR A 339 22.55 -5.89 14.23
N SER A 340 22.46 -5.12 13.13
CA SER A 340 23.56 -4.25 12.69
C SER A 340 23.11 -3.12 11.79
N HIS A 341 23.36 -1.88 12.19
CA HIS A 341 23.05 -0.68 11.40
C HIS A 341 23.79 -0.60 10.04
N ARG A 342 24.86 -1.38 9.87
CA ARG A 342 25.66 -1.49 8.64
C ARG A 342 25.21 -2.60 7.71
N ARG A 343 24.39 -3.55 8.19
CA ARG A 343 23.94 -4.70 7.41
C ARG A 343 22.55 -4.49 6.90
N HIS A 344 22.31 -4.92 5.69
CA HIS A 344 20.99 -4.94 5.10
C HIS A 344 20.92 -5.97 3.98
N THR A 345 19.72 -6.37 3.63
CA THR A 345 19.47 -7.23 2.48
C THR A 345 19.04 -6.34 1.31
N LEU A 346 19.80 -6.41 0.22
CA LEU A 346 19.40 -5.87 -1.08
C LEU A 346 18.65 -6.95 -1.84
N THR A 347 17.41 -6.67 -2.21
CA THR A 347 16.59 -7.50 -3.09
C THR A 347 16.28 -6.72 -4.35
N VAL A 348 16.56 -7.30 -5.51
CA VAL A 348 16.25 -6.71 -6.81
C VAL A 348 15.32 -7.65 -7.56
N MET A 349 14.09 -7.20 -7.78
CA MET A 349 13.08 -7.99 -8.46
C MET A 349 13.31 -7.98 -9.98
N ASP A 350 13.07 -9.11 -10.61
CA ASP A 350 13.19 -9.25 -12.08
C ASP A 350 12.14 -8.42 -12.82
N ARG A 351 11.00 -8.20 -12.19
CA ARG A 351 9.90 -7.34 -12.65
C ARG A 351 9.45 -6.50 -11.49
N ASP A 352 8.82 -5.38 -11.77
CA ASP A 352 8.12 -4.62 -10.75
C ASP A 352 6.91 -5.43 -10.25
N PRO A 353 6.95 -6.00 -9.03
CA PRO A 353 5.85 -6.82 -8.51
C PRO A 353 4.60 -5.99 -8.26
N LEU A 354 4.77 -4.70 -7.96
CA LEU A 354 3.66 -3.79 -7.70
C LEU A 354 2.92 -3.39 -8.99
N ALA A 355 3.53 -3.55 -10.17
CA ALA A 355 2.86 -3.38 -11.46
C ALA A 355 1.93 -4.56 -11.82
N VAL A 356 2.13 -5.72 -11.18
CA VAL A 356 1.30 -6.92 -11.38
C VAL A 356 0.06 -6.83 -10.48
N PRO A 357 -1.18 -6.98 -11.00
CA PRO A 357 -2.37 -6.96 -10.16
C PRO A 357 -2.34 -8.05 -9.07
N ALA A 358 -2.69 -7.67 -7.82
CA ALA A 358 -2.82 -8.61 -6.72
C ALA A 358 -4.01 -9.61 -6.89
N GLY A 359 -4.79 -9.43 -7.96
CA GLY A 359 -5.94 -10.26 -8.26
C GLY A 359 -7.21 -9.86 -7.51
N LYS A 360 -8.27 -10.63 -7.74
CA LYS A 360 -9.53 -10.46 -7.03
C LYS A 360 -9.39 -10.88 -5.57
N THR A 361 -10.23 -10.28 -4.72
CA THR A 361 -10.24 -10.61 -3.29
C THR A 361 -10.58 -12.08 -3.02
N PRO A 362 -9.89 -12.73 -2.05
CA PRO A 362 -10.27 -14.07 -1.58
C PRO A 362 -11.68 -14.14 -0.96
N LEU A 363 -12.28 -13.00 -0.60
CA LEU A 363 -13.64 -12.93 -0.04
C LEU A 363 -14.73 -13.34 -1.04
N LEU A 364 -14.39 -13.50 -2.32
CA LEU A 364 -15.31 -14.00 -3.36
C LEU A 364 -15.74 -15.45 -3.17
N ASP A 365 -15.09 -16.19 -2.29
CA ASP A 365 -15.58 -17.50 -1.84
C ASP A 365 -16.87 -17.38 -1.01
N CYS A 366 -17.22 -16.16 -0.60
CA CYS A 366 -18.42 -15.80 0.16
C CYS A 366 -18.63 -16.62 1.45
N LYS A 367 -17.57 -17.14 2.04
CA LYS A 367 -17.66 -17.88 3.31
C LYS A 367 -17.78 -16.93 4.51
N PRO A 368 -18.45 -17.35 5.61
CA PRO A 368 -18.42 -16.60 6.84
C PRO A 368 -16.98 -16.35 7.30
N ARG A 369 -16.73 -15.16 7.85
CA ARG A 369 -15.44 -14.76 8.41
C ARG A 369 -15.56 -14.62 9.92
N ASN A 370 -14.41 -14.60 10.55
CA ASN A 370 -14.28 -14.33 11.97
C ASN A 370 -13.44 -13.09 12.15
N ILE A 371 -13.99 -12.02 12.73
CA ILE A 371 -13.36 -10.73 12.94
C ILE A 371 -12.10 -10.81 13.83
N TRP A 372 -11.99 -11.88 14.64
CA TRP A 372 -10.83 -12.17 15.49
C TRP A 372 -9.61 -12.64 14.69
N ARG A 373 -9.78 -12.91 13.40
CA ARG A 373 -8.69 -13.30 12.49
C ARG A 373 -8.36 -12.12 11.57
N PRO A 374 -7.10 -12.00 11.11
CA PRO A 374 -6.71 -10.92 10.23
C PRO A 374 -7.40 -10.99 8.86
N ALA A 375 -7.79 -9.83 8.34
CA ALA A 375 -8.44 -9.70 7.04
C ALA A 375 -7.43 -9.78 5.89
N PRO A 376 -7.69 -10.53 4.80
CA PRO A 376 -6.84 -10.52 3.62
C PRO A 376 -6.91 -9.14 2.95
N PHE A 377 -5.75 -8.53 2.71
CA PHE A 377 -5.68 -7.16 2.21
C PHE A 377 -5.05 -7.02 0.84
N GLY A 378 -3.94 -7.73 0.58
CA GLY A 378 -3.23 -7.61 -0.69
C GLY A 378 -2.02 -8.51 -0.80
N LEU A 379 -1.10 -8.10 -1.67
CA LEU A 379 0.23 -8.69 -1.82
C LEU A 379 1.28 -7.60 -1.58
N ASP A 380 2.40 -7.97 -0.95
CA ASP A 380 3.54 -7.08 -0.79
C ASP A 380 4.45 -7.07 -2.03
N GLU A 381 5.55 -6.32 -1.93
CA GLU A 381 6.60 -6.23 -2.94
C GLU A 381 7.32 -7.55 -3.22
N HIS A 382 7.17 -8.55 -2.37
CA HIS A 382 7.72 -9.89 -2.52
C HIS A 382 6.66 -10.92 -2.95
N SER A 383 5.48 -10.45 -3.37
CA SER A 383 4.31 -11.30 -3.72
C SER A 383 3.80 -12.15 -2.55
N ARG A 384 4.13 -11.80 -1.30
CA ARG A 384 3.62 -12.46 -0.10
C ARG A 384 2.24 -11.91 0.24
N LYS A 385 1.39 -12.74 0.82
CA LYS A 385 0.05 -12.35 1.26
C LYS A 385 0.16 -11.39 2.45
N VAL A 386 -0.49 -10.25 2.35
CA VAL A 386 -0.61 -9.26 3.42
C VAL A 386 -2.00 -9.33 4.01
N THR A 387 -2.07 -9.41 5.32
CA THR A 387 -3.30 -9.39 6.10
C THR A 387 -3.28 -8.24 7.11
N VAL A 388 -4.46 -7.79 7.54
CA VAL A 388 -4.60 -6.68 8.50
C VAL A 388 -5.48 -7.15 9.66
N GLY A 389 -4.96 -7.08 10.87
CA GLY A 389 -5.73 -7.26 12.09
C GLY A 389 -6.65 -6.06 12.31
N LEU A 390 -7.96 -6.30 12.44
CA LEU A 390 -8.94 -5.24 12.61
C LEU A 390 -9.23 -4.94 14.08
N LEU A 391 -9.29 -5.96 14.92
CA LEU A 391 -9.58 -5.80 16.35
C LEU A 391 -8.47 -5.02 17.06
N TRP A 392 -8.90 -4.23 18.04
CA TRP A 392 -8.08 -3.34 18.85
C TRP A 392 -7.31 -2.28 18.06
N ASN A 393 -7.60 -2.18 16.76
CA ASN A 393 -6.99 -1.22 15.87
C ASN A 393 -7.98 -0.18 15.35
N SER A 394 -7.46 1.02 15.14
CA SER A 394 -8.08 2.06 14.35
C SER A 394 -7.28 2.24 13.07
N LEU A 395 -7.98 2.33 11.94
CA LEU A 395 -7.36 2.34 10.62
C LEU A 395 -7.61 3.67 9.90
N LEU A 396 -6.54 4.27 9.37
CA LEU A 396 -6.62 5.46 8.54
C LEU A 396 -6.17 5.12 7.11
N ILE A 397 -7.02 5.39 6.12
CA ILE A 397 -6.68 5.23 4.71
C ILE A 397 -6.69 6.59 4.02
N GLY A 398 -5.55 6.98 3.46
CA GLY A 398 -5.41 8.25 2.75
C GLY A 398 -4.88 8.10 1.33
N ALA A 399 -5.33 8.98 0.42
CA ALA A 399 -4.89 8.97 -0.97
C ALA A 399 -5.29 10.23 -1.73
N GLN A 400 -4.59 10.51 -2.83
CA GLN A 400 -5.14 11.35 -3.89
C GLN A 400 -6.42 10.72 -4.51
N PRO A 401 -7.28 11.55 -5.12
CA PRO A 401 -8.43 11.05 -5.88
C PRO A 401 -8.03 9.97 -6.92
N ARG A 402 -8.87 8.95 -7.07
CA ARG A 402 -8.73 7.88 -8.07
C ARG A 402 -7.50 6.98 -7.90
N LYS A 403 -6.93 6.85 -6.68
CA LYS A 403 -5.80 5.94 -6.40
C LYS A 403 -6.19 4.62 -5.74
N GLY A 404 -7.49 4.42 -5.45
CA GLY A 404 -7.99 3.15 -4.90
C GLY A 404 -8.37 3.19 -3.43
N LYS A 405 -8.44 4.39 -2.80
CA LYS A 405 -8.79 4.58 -1.38
C LYS A 405 -10.06 3.84 -0.97
N THR A 406 -11.18 4.14 -1.63
CA THR A 406 -12.48 3.52 -1.34
C THR A 406 -12.48 2.00 -1.59
N PHE A 407 -11.69 1.51 -2.56
CA PHE A 407 -11.54 0.07 -2.78
C PHE A 407 -10.82 -0.62 -1.62
N ALA A 408 -9.74 -0.01 -1.09
CA ALA A 408 -9.02 -0.51 0.07
C ALA A 408 -9.90 -0.52 1.33
N ALA A 409 -10.63 0.57 1.61
CA ALA A 409 -11.55 0.66 2.73
C ALA A 409 -12.68 -0.40 2.62
N ARG A 410 -13.26 -0.55 1.42
CA ARG A 410 -14.30 -1.55 1.17
C ARG A 410 -13.84 -2.98 1.43
N LEU A 411 -12.60 -3.35 1.10
CA LEU A 411 -12.11 -4.71 1.36
C LEU A 411 -12.22 -5.08 2.84
N LEU A 412 -11.81 -4.18 3.71
CA LEU A 412 -11.86 -4.39 5.17
C LEU A 412 -13.30 -4.41 5.69
N ALA A 413 -14.15 -3.51 5.18
CA ALA A 413 -15.57 -3.48 5.51
C ALA A 413 -16.32 -4.74 5.01
N LEU A 414 -15.97 -5.28 3.83
CA LEU A 414 -16.53 -6.52 3.30
C LEU A 414 -16.13 -7.73 4.15
N TYR A 415 -14.91 -7.76 4.67
CA TYR A 415 -14.48 -8.80 5.60
C TYR A 415 -15.31 -8.78 6.87
N ALA A 416 -15.47 -7.62 7.50
CA ALA A 416 -16.29 -7.46 8.70
C ALA A 416 -17.78 -7.75 8.43
N ALA A 417 -18.28 -7.42 7.23
CA ALA A 417 -19.67 -7.72 6.85
C ALA A 417 -19.96 -9.24 6.80
N LEU A 418 -18.98 -10.06 6.43
CA LEU A 418 -19.10 -11.51 6.37
C LEU A 418 -19.10 -12.18 7.76
N ASP A 419 -18.79 -11.46 8.82
CA ASP A 419 -18.96 -11.94 10.19
C ASP A 419 -20.35 -11.51 10.71
N PRO A 420 -21.28 -12.44 10.94
CA PRO A 420 -22.62 -12.10 11.41
C PRO A 420 -22.65 -11.56 12.84
N ALA A 421 -21.58 -11.73 13.62
CA ALA A 421 -21.50 -11.22 14.99
C ALA A 421 -21.05 -9.74 15.05
N VAL A 422 -20.57 -9.17 13.94
CA VAL A 422 -20.11 -7.77 13.86
C VAL A 422 -21.26 -6.85 13.50
N ARG A 423 -21.52 -5.83 14.32
CA ARG A 423 -22.40 -4.73 13.95
C ARG A 423 -21.65 -3.74 13.07
N LEU A 424 -22.22 -3.38 11.91
CA LEU A 424 -21.54 -2.54 10.92
C LEU A 424 -22.29 -1.21 10.75
N SER A 425 -21.61 -0.10 10.99
CA SER A 425 -22.07 1.25 10.67
C SER A 425 -21.26 1.84 9.54
N VAL A 426 -21.93 2.37 8.53
CA VAL A 426 -21.30 2.99 7.35
C VAL A 426 -21.75 4.44 7.23
N VAL A 427 -20.79 5.34 7.29
CA VAL A 427 -20.98 6.78 7.22
C VAL A 427 -20.17 7.31 6.04
N ASP A 428 -20.84 7.82 5.00
CA ASP A 428 -20.22 8.33 3.77
C ASP A 428 -20.42 9.84 3.65
N GLY A 429 -19.42 10.61 4.06
CA GLY A 429 -19.44 12.08 4.00
C GLY A 429 -19.51 12.68 2.60
N LYS A 430 -19.31 11.87 1.57
CA LYS A 430 -19.35 12.31 0.17
C LYS A 430 -20.68 11.99 -0.52
N ASN A 431 -21.53 11.14 0.04
CA ASN A 431 -22.73 10.62 -0.57
C ASN A 431 -22.46 9.95 -1.95
N SER A 432 -21.43 9.12 -2.03
CA SER A 432 -21.04 8.44 -3.25
C SER A 432 -21.82 7.12 -3.45
N PRO A 433 -21.98 6.63 -4.68
CA PRO A 433 -22.63 5.34 -4.92
C PRO A 433 -21.75 4.15 -4.46
N ASP A 434 -20.49 4.39 -4.12
CA ASP A 434 -19.51 3.35 -3.80
C ASP A 434 -19.89 2.47 -2.60
N TRP A 435 -20.65 3.02 -1.64
CA TRP A 435 -21.09 2.35 -0.42
C TRP A 435 -22.53 1.86 -0.45
N ASN A 436 -23.31 2.16 -1.52
CA ASN A 436 -24.74 1.86 -1.58
C ASN A 436 -25.11 0.41 -1.27
N LYS A 437 -24.28 -0.55 -1.65
CA LYS A 437 -24.54 -1.99 -1.44
C LYS A 437 -24.44 -2.39 0.03
N PHE A 438 -23.74 -1.62 0.86
CA PHE A 438 -23.65 -1.87 2.31
C PHE A 438 -25.00 -1.68 3.04
N ALA A 439 -25.95 -0.98 2.44
CA ALA A 439 -27.32 -0.92 2.94
C ALA A 439 -27.96 -2.31 3.19
N LEU A 440 -27.47 -3.37 2.53
CA LEU A 440 -27.91 -4.74 2.73
C LEU A 440 -27.60 -5.30 4.12
N VAL A 441 -26.58 -4.78 4.81
CA VAL A 441 -26.06 -5.35 6.06
C VAL A 441 -25.77 -4.32 7.16
N ALA A 442 -25.84 -3.01 6.82
CA ALA A 442 -25.49 -1.95 7.74
C ALA A 442 -26.54 -1.77 8.83
N TYR A 443 -26.07 -1.59 10.06
CA TYR A 443 -26.91 -1.18 11.20
C TYR A 443 -27.23 0.32 11.10
N HIS A 444 -26.20 1.19 10.93
CA HIS A 444 -26.37 2.57 10.51
C HIS A 444 -25.89 2.74 9.07
N PHE A 445 -26.65 3.43 8.24
CA PHE A 445 -26.29 3.75 6.87
C PHE A 445 -26.57 5.22 6.56
N ILE A 446 -25.56 6.07 6.82
CA ILE A 446 -25.69 7.53 6.80
C ILE A 446 -24.88 8.07 5.62
N ARG A 447 -25.47 8.98 4.83
CA ARG A 447 -24.84 9.49 3.62
C ARG A 447 -24.97 11.00 3.46
N GLY A 448 -23.84 11.66 3.25
CA GLY A 448 -23.75 13.11 3.04
C GLY A 448 -23.69 13.90 4.34
N THR A 449 -23.71 15.22 4.18
CA THR A 449 -23.69 16.21 5.26
C THR A 449 -24.81 17.24 5.10
N VAL A 450 -25.68 17.05 4.11
CA VAL A 450 -26.77 17.97 3.78
C VAL A 450 -28.09 17.23 3.91
N PRO A 451 -29.10 17.82 4.57
CA PRO A 451 -30.44 17.24 4.69
C PRO A 451 -31.00 16.79 3.33
N ASN A 452 -31.64 15.62 3.32
CA ASN A 452 -32.21 15.01 2.14
C ASN A 452 -33.57 14.35 2.49
N ARG A 453 -34.17 13.63 1.52
CA ARG A 453 -35.46 12.96 1.74
C ARG A 453 -35.45 11.88 2.83
N ALA A 454 -34.28 11.36 3.21
CA ALA A 454 -34.13 10.38 4.29
C ALA A 454 -33.86 11.04 5.66
N GLY A 455 -33.95 12.37 5.72
CA GLY A 455 -33.76 13.14 6.95
C GLY A 455 -32.46 13.94 6.94
N ASP A 456 -32.04 14.38 8.12
CA ASP A 456 -30.78 15.10 8.35
C ASP A 456 -29.65 14.13 8.67
N PRO A 457 -28.67 13.95 7.77
CA PRO A 457 -27.58 13.01 7.98
C PRO A 457 -26.62 13.43 9.11
N VAL A 458 -26.52 14.72 9.42
CA VAL A 458 -25.68 15.20 10.53
C VAL A 458 -26.28 14.79 11.87
N ARG A 459 -27.59 14.97 12.02
CA ARG A 459 -28.30 14.54 13.23
C ARG A 459 -28.26 13.03 13.40
N GLN A 460 -28.54 12.28 12.32
CA GLN A 460 -28.40 10.81 12.31
C GLN A 460 -26.99 10.36 12.71
N LEU A 461 -25.96 11.09 12.27
CA LEU A 461 -24.57 10.80 12.63
C LEU A 461 -24.31 11.05 14.12
N ILE A 462 -24.75 12.18 14.65
CA ILE A 462 -24.60 12.52 16.08
C ILE A 462 -25.27 11.43 16.94
N ASP A 463 -26.48 11.03 16.61
CA ASP A 463 -27.22 9.99 17.32
C ASP A 463 -26.52 8.64 17.24
N ALA A 464 -26.03 8.25 16.06
CA ALA A 464 -25.28 7.01 15.87
C ALA A 464 -23.94 7.00 16.64
N LEU A 465 -23.21 8.10 16.64
CA LEU A 465 -21.96 8.24 17.40
C LEU A 465 -22.23 8.23 18.93
N ALA A 466 -23.33 8.84 19.38
CA ALA A 466 -23.75 8.82 20.79
C ALA A 466 -24.12 7.38 21.20
N GLU A 467 -24.81 6.61 20.34
CA GLU A 467 -25.10 5.19 20.59
C GLU A 467 -23.82 4.35 20.70
N ILE A 468 -22.85 4.55 19.80
CA ILE A 468 -21.55 3.85 19.85
C ILE A 468 -20.79 4.24 21.12
N LYS A 469 -20.77 5.51 21.50
CA LYS A 469 -20.17 5.98 22.76
C LYS A 469 -20.79 5.28 23.96
N ARG A 470 -22.13 5.17 24.01
CA ARG A 470 -22.86 4.47 25.07
C ARG A 470 -22.47 3.00 25.11
N HIS A 471 -22.45 2.32 23.97
CA HIS A 471 -21.98 0.93 23.86
C HIS A 471 -20.56 0.74 24.42
N ILE A 472 -19.64 1.66 24.15
CA ILE A 472 -18.26 1.63 24.69
C ILE A 472 -18.27 1.68 26.21
N ILE A 473 -19.05 2.62 26.79
CA ILE A 473 -19.18 2.80 28.25
C ILE A 473 -19.80 1.55 28.88
N ASP A 474 -20.95 1.10 28.36
CA ASP A 474 -21.66 -0.08 28.86
C ASP A 474 -20.83 -1.36 28.78
N THR A 475 -20.01 -1.51 27.72
CA THR A 475 -19.09 -2.63 27.56
C THR A 475 -17.99 -2.60 28.62
N ASN A 476 -17.34 -1.47 28.83
CA ASN A 476 -16.27 -1.34 29.83
C ASN A 476 -16.82 -1.52 31.26
N ASP A 477 -17.96 -0.93 31.54
CA ASP A 477 -18.63 -1.10 32.83
C ASP A 477 -18.98 -2.57 33.08
N PHE A 478 -19.52 -3.27 32.07
CA PHE A 478 -19.86 -4.67 32.20
C PHE A 478 -18.61 -5.55 32.39
N LEU A 479 -17.56 -5.33 31.60
CA LEU A 479 -16.30 -6.08 31.76
C LEU A 479 -15.70 -5.91 33.16
N SER A 480 -15.83 -4.71 33.76
CA SER A 480 -15.34 -4.43 35.12
C SER A 480 -16.16 -5.15 36.22
N THR A 481 -17.37 -5.60 35.92
CA THR A 481 -18.19 -6.38 36.86
C THR A 481 -17.97 -7.87 36.83
N LEU A 482 -17.25 -8.37 35.79
CA LEU A 482 -16.98 -9.80 35.65
C LEU A 482 -15.91 -10.26 36.64
N PRO A 483 -16.05 -11.50 37.18
CA PRO A 483 -15.01 -12.08 38.05
C PRO A 483 -13.66 -12.20 37.32
N PRO A 484 -12.53 -12.09 38.04
CA PRO A 484 -11.21 -12.24 37.46
C PRO A 484 -10.98 -13.59 36.73
N GLU A 485 -11.69 -14.63 37.14
CA GLU A 485 -11.65 -15.95 36.51
C GLU A 485 -12.29 -15.96 35.10
N GLU A 486 -13.28 -15.09 34.85
CA GLU A 486 -13.94 -14.94 33.55
C GLU A 486 -13.29 -13.88 32.67
N CYS A 487 -12.73 -12.84 33.28
CA CYS A 487 -12.13 -11.71 32.57
C CYS A 487 -10.84 -11.27 33.27
N PRO A 488 -9.75 -12.08 33.22
CA PRO A 488 -8.54 -11.87 34.03
C PRO A 488 -7.83 -10.53 33.76
N GLU A 489 -7.90 -10.03 32.52
CA GLU A 489 -7.26 -8.76 32.13
C GLU A 489 -8.25 -7.62 31.90
N GLY A 490 -9.53 -7.79 32.19
CA GLY A 490 -10.54 -6.78 31.90
C GLY A 490 -10.73 -6.52 30.41
N LYS A 491 -10.28 -7.42 29.53
CA LYS A 491 -10.32 -7.26 28.08
C LYS A 491 -11.44 -8.06 27.44
N LEU A 492 -12.01 -7.52 26.37
CA LEU A 492 -12.98 -8.22 25.56
C LEU A 492 -12.34 -9.40 24.85
N THR A 493 -12.94 -10.60 24.93
CA THR A 493 -12.49 -11.80 24.25
C THR A 493 -13.58 -12.41 23.39
N GLU A 494 -13.22 -13.26 22.43
CA GLU A 494 -14.16 -13.95 21.57
C GLU A 494 -15.12 -14.85 22.40
N GLU A 495 -14.62 -15.44 23.46
CA GLU A 495 -15.43 -16.27 24.36
C GLU A 495 -16.47 -15.44 25.12
N LEU A 496 -16.08 -14.27 25.63
CA LEU A 496 -16.99 -13.35 26.30
C LEU A 496 -18.09 -12.84 25.34
N CYS A 497 -17.74 -12.51 24.10
CA CYS A 497 -18.72 -12.14 23.08
C CYS A 497 -19.71 -13.30 22.79
N ARG A 498 -19.24 -14.54 22.74
CA ARG A 498 -20.11 -15.71 22.58
C ARG A 498 -21.01 -15.97 23.79
N ARG A 499 -20.50 -15.73 25.00
CA ARG A 499 -21.24 -15.94 26.26
C ARG A 499 -22.29 -14.86 26.51
N TYR A 500 -21.99 -13.60 26.13
CA TYR A 500 -22.84 -12.42 26.36
C TYR A 500 -23.19 -11.66 25.08
N PRO A 501 -23.75 -12.30 24.03
CA PRO A 501 -23.87 -11.71 22.69
C PRO A 501 -24.78 -10.48 22.60
N LYS A 502 -25.65 -10.26 23.62
CA LYS A 502 -26.52 -9.11 23.69
C LYS A 502 -25.85 -7.87 24.32
N ARG A 503 -24.75 -8.08 25.05
CA ARG A 503 -24.01 -7.00 25.74
C ARG A 503 -22.64 -6.76 25.14
N LEU A 504 -21.93 -7.85 24.79
CA LEU A 504 -20.58 -7.83 24.28
C LEU A 504 -20.60 -8.27 22.81
N PHE A 505 -20.34 -7.34 21.91
CA PHE A 505 -20.24 -7.60 20.47
C PHE A 505 -19.27 -6.61 19.84
N ILE A 506 -18.75 -6.97 18.69
CA ILE A 506 -17.83 -6.11 17.93
C ILE A 506 -18.65 -5.14 17.08
N TRP A 507 -18.22 -3.89 17.09
CA TRP A 507 -18.83 -2.84 16.28
C TRP A 507 -17.80 -2.23 15.33
N MET A 508 -18.04 -2.29 14.03
CA MET A 508 -17.19 -1.61 13.05
C MET A 508 -17.88 -0.34 12.57
N LEU A 509 -17.21 0.79 12.76
CA LEU A 509 -17.61 2.09 12.24
C LEU A 509 -16.71 2.48 11.08
N VAL A 510 -17.27 2.61 9.89
CA VAL A 510 -16.62 3.10 8.69
C VAL A 510 -16.99 4.56 8.47
N VAL A 511 -16.00 5.45 8.37
CA VAL A 511 -16.20 6.88 8.12
C VAL A 511 -15.42 7.28 6.86
N GLU A 512 -16.11 7.29 5.73
CA GLU A 512 -15.57 7.71 4.44
C GLU A 512 -15.57 9.23 4.30
N GLU A 513 -14.46 9.82 3.86
CA GLU A 513 -14.23 11.26 3.75
C GLU A 513 -14.54 11.99 5.06
N PHE A 514 -13.96 11.49 6.16
CA PHE A 514 -14.25 11.96 7.52
C PHE A 514 -14.02 13.47 7.71
N GLN A 515 -13.13 14.10 6.92
CA GLN A 515 -12.86 15.53 7.01
C GLN A 515 -14.12 16.37 6.77
N ASN A 516 -15.09 15.88 6.00
CA ASN A 516 -16.32 16.61 5.72
C ASN A 516 -17.17 16.80 7.00
N TYR A 517 -17.01 15.93 7.99
CA TYR A 517 -17.68 16.00 9.27
C TYR A 517 -16.94 16.86 10.31
N PHE A 518 -15.78 17.43 9.95
CA PHE A 518 -15.06 18.44 10.70
C PHE A 518 -15.15 19.82 10.05
N GLU A 519 -15.88 19.95 8.94
CA GLU A 519 -16.15 21.21 8.21
C GLU A 519 -17.68 21.41 8.02
N LEU A 520 -18.49 21.03 9.02
CA LEU A 520 -19.94 21.24 8.99
C LEU A 520 -20.27 22.74 9.08
N PRO A 521 -21.40 23.17 8.47
CA PRO A 521 -21.82 24.58 8.52
C PRO A 521 -22.17 25.04 9.94
N ASP A 522 -22.82 24.19 10.75
CA ASP A 522 -23.12 24.47 12.14
C ASP A 522 -21.91 24.21 13.02
N GLN A 523 -21.56 25.17 13.88
CA GLN A 523 -20.36 25.10 14.71
C GLN A 523 -20.52 24.13 15.90
N ASP A 524 -21.74 24.05 16.46
CA ASP A 524 -22.05 23.19 17.63
C ASP A 524 -22.09 21.74 17.17
N ASP A 525 -22.76 21.43 16.05
CA ASP A 525 -22.76 20.11 15.44
C ASP A 525 -21.34 19.66 15.07
N ASN A 526 -20.57 20.58 14.49
CA ASN A 526 -19.17 20.31 14.10
C ASN A 526 -18.31 19.93 15.31
N LYS A 527 -18.42 20.68 16.40
CA LYS A 527 -17.73 20.40 17.66
C LYS A 527 -18.19 19.08 18.28
N GLN A 528 -19.51 18.84 18.33
CA GLN A 528 -20.09 17.63 18.91
C GLN A 528 -19.63 16.38 18.15
N VAL A 529 -19.67 16.38 16.82
CA VAL A 529 -19.18 15.28 15.99
C VAL A 529 -17.68 15.05 16.20
N ALA A 530 -16.88 16.13 16.25
CA ALA A 530 -15.45 16.04 16.47
C ALA A 530 -15.09 15.44 17.84
N GLU A 531 -15.82 15.81 18.89
CA GLU A 531 -15.65 15.27 20.25
C GLU A 531 -16.04 13.79 20.33
N LEU A 532 -17.18 13.41 19.74
CA LEU A 532 -17.67 12.02 19.71
C LEU A 532 -16.70 11.11 18.93
N LEU A 533 -16.28 11.51 17.74
CA LEU A 533 -15.31 10.75 16.95
C LEU A 533 -13.97 10.61 17.67
N SER A 534 -13.50 11.69 18.32
CA SER A 534 -12.25 11.66 19.10
C SER A 534 -12.36 10.72 20.31
N PHE A 535 -13.51 10.68 20.99
CA PHE A 535 -13.75 9.75 22.09
C PHE A 535 -13.76 8.30 21.62
N ILE A 536 -14.53 8.00 20.56
CA ILE A 536 -14.63 6.65 19.98
C ILE A 536 -13.25 6.14 19.56
N LEU A 537 -12.45 6.98 18.92
CA LEU A 537 -11.09 6.61 18.51
C LEU A 537 -10.18 6.30 19.70
N ALA A 538 -10.27 7.09 20.78
CA ALA A 538 -9.38 6.95 21.92
C ALA A 538 -9.74 5.76 22.82
N VAL A 539 -11.02 5.45 22.98
CA VAL A 539 -11.50 4.45 23.95
C VAL A 539 -12.10 3.21 23.27
N GLY A 540 -12.66 3.36 22.06
CA GLY A 540 -13.38 2.32 21.35
C GLY A 540 -12.61 1.01 21.11
N PRO A 541 -11.31 1.02 20.75
CA PRO A 541 -10.58 -0.21 20.50
C PRO A 541 -10.61 -1.19 21.67
N SER A 542 -10.48 -0.74 22.92
CA SER A 542 -10.53 -1.59 24.12
C SER A 542 -11.88 -2.28 24.32
N SER A 543 -12.96 -1.68 23.82
CA SER A 543 -14.34 -2.18 23.91
C SER A 543 -14.82 -2.91 22.64
N GLY A 544 -13.91 -3.28 21.75
CA GLY A 544 -14.24 -3.98 20.50
C GLY A 544 -14.85 -3.10 19.41
N VAL A 545 -14.69 -1.76 19.49
CA VAL A 545 -15.10 -0.86 18.42
C VAL A 545 -13.92 -0.63 17.46
N ILE A 546 -14.11 -1.06 16.23
CA ILE A 546 -13.15 -0.91 15.13
C ILE A 546 -13.52 0.36 14.37
N LEU A 547 -12.58 1.30 14.27
CA LEU A 547 -12.78 2.53 13.49
C LEU A 547 -11.96 2.47 12.21
N LEU A 548 -12.64 2.56 11.06
CA LEU A 548 -12.04 2.65 9.73
C LEU A 548 -12.35 4.01 9.12
N SER A 549 -11.36 4.88 9.10
CA SER A 549 -11.46 6.24 8.56
C SER A 549 -10.78 6.37 7.21
N SER A 550 -11.35 7.15 6.30
CA SER A 550 -10.69 7.45 5.05
C SER A 550 -10.82 8.92 4.64
N SER A 551 -9.77 9.47 4.01
CA SER A 551 -9.72 10.88 3.61
C SER A 551 -8.89 11.11 2.36
N GLN A 552 -9.31 12.09 1.55
CA GLN A 552 -8.51 12.68 0.47
C GLN A 552 -7.82 13.97 0.91
N LYS A 553 -8.26 14.59 2.00
CA LYS A 553 -7.73 15.83 2.57
C LYS A 553 -7.41 15.63 4.06
N PRO A 554 -6.27 15.00 4.38
CA PRO A 554 -5.94 14.65 5.77
C PRO A 554 -5.33 15.81 6.58
N SER A 555 -5.34 17.03 6.07
CA SER A 555 -4.75 18.21 6.71
C SER A 555 -5.45 19.50 6.31
N GLY A 556 -5.32 20.55 7.12
CA GLY A 556 -5.88 21.87 6.85
C GLY A 556 -7.40 21.90 6.94
N VAL A 557 -7.98 21.16 7.89
CA VAL A 557 -9.43 21.01 8.11
C VAL A 557 -9.83 21.62 9.42
N GLY A 558 -10.96 22.34 9.43
CA GLY A 558 -11.48 23.02 10.60
C GLY A 558 -10.69 24.25 11.04
N ALA A 559 -11.14 24.90 12.10
CA ALA A 559 -10.49 26.04 12.74
C ALA A 559 -10.58 25.92 14.27
N GLY A 560 -9.66 26.57 15.00
CA GLY A 560 -9.68 26.61 16.46
C GLY A 560 -9.66 25.24 17.12
N ASP A 561 -10.63 24.98 18.01
CA ASP A 561 -10.75 23.72 18.75
C ASP A 561 -11.05 22.53 17.84
N VAL A 562 -11.86 22.73 16.81
CA VAL A 562 -12.20 21.66 15.84
C VAL A 562 -10.94 21.21 15.07
N GLN A 563 -10.07 22.15 14.67
CA GLN A 563 -8.80 21.80 14.03
C GLN A 563 -7.89 20.97 14.95
N ARG A 564 -7.85 21.33 16.25
CA ARG A 564 -7.10 20.56 17.25
C ARG A 564 -7.65 19.14 17.41
N LEU A 565 -8.98 18.99 17.50
CA LEU A 565 -9.65 17.70 17.55
C LEU A 565 -9.44 16.88 16.27
N PHE A 566 -9.50 17.52 15.09
CA PHE A 566 -9.21 16.88 13.82
C PHE A 566 -7.80 16.32 13.77
N ASN A 567 -6.78 17.10 14.13
CA ASN A 567 -5.40 16.64 14.17
C ASN A 567 -5.24 15.48 15.16
N ARG A 568 -5.80 15.61 16.37
CA ARG A 568 -5.78 14.53 17.37
C ARG A 568 -6.46 13.26 16.85
N TYR A 569 -7.62 13.40 16.20
CA TYR A 569 -8.33 12.28 15.58
C TYR A 569 -7.47 11.61 14.51
N ARG A 570 -6.92 12.37 13.57
CA ARG A 570 -6.04 11.84 12.52
C ARG A 570 -4.82 11.12 13.10
N ASP A 571 -4.16 11.72 14.08
CA ASP A 571 -2.86 11.28 14.58
C ASP A 571 -2.94 10.05 15.53
N ASN A 572 -4.11 9.77 16.07
CA ASN A 572 -4.33 8.62 16.98
C ASN A 572 -4.71 7.31 16.29
N HIS A 573 -4.78 7.26 14.96
CA HIS A 573 -4.98 5.99 14.27
C HIS A 573 -3.72 5.12 14.36
N ALA A 574 -3.89 3.86 14.76
CA ALA A 574 -2.79 2.93 14.97
C ALA A 574 -2.24 2.37 13.66
N VAL A 575 -3.12 1.92 12.77
CA VAL A 575 -2.76 1.38 11.46
C VAL A 575 -3.08 2.39 10.36
N ARG A 576 -2.14 2.62 9.46
CA ARG A 576 -2.25 3.65 8.44
C ARG A 576 -1.89 3.10 7.08
N PHE A 577 -2.72 3.37 6.09
CA PHE A 577 -2.48 2.97 4.71
C PHE A 577 -2.49 4.20 3.81
N ALA A 578 -1.31 4.58 3.35
CA ALA A 578 -1.13 5.70 2.42
C ALA A 578 -0.93 5.18 1.00
N LEU A 579 -1.96 5.32 0.16
CA LEU A 579 -1.79 5.21 -1.27
C LEU A 579 -1.14 6.49 -1.81
N ARG A 580 -0.78 6.50 -3.10
CA ARG A 580 -0.12 7.67 -3.70
C ARG A 580 -0.78 8.99 -3.32
N CYS A 581 0.04 9.89 -2.77
CA CYS A 581 -0.31 11.25 -2.35
C CYS A 581 0.14 12.32 -3.34
N GLY A 582 -0.33 13.56 -3.18
CA GLY A 582 0.02 14.69 -4.03
C GLY A 582 1.39 15.25 -3.78
N ASN A 583 1.78 15.27 -2.52
CA ASN A 583 3.05 15.78 -2.04
C ASN A 583 3.41 15.12 -0.71
N ARG A 584 4.62 15.37 -0.24
CA ARG A 584 5.15 14.88 1.02
C ARG A 584 4.29 15.25 2.24
N ASN A 585 3.84 16.49 2.34
CA ASN A 585 3.07 16.93 3.51
C ASN A 585 1.77 16.14 3.68
N VAL A 586 1.13 15.76 2.58
CA VAL A 586 -0.05 14.88 2.59
C VAL A 586 0.33 13.45 2.97
N SER A 587 1.49 12.95 2.52
CA SER A 587 2.02 11.65 2.94
C SER A 587 2.26 11.60 4.44
N ASP A 588 2.97 12.60 4.98
CA ASP A 588 3.28 12.73 6.41
C ASP A 588 2.01 12.88 7.26
N ALA A 589 1.00 13.58 6.75
CA ALA A 589 -0.29 13.70 7.42
C ALA A 589 -1.05 12.36 7.52
N ILE A 590 -0.81 11.42 6.61
CA ILE A 590 -1.44 10.09 6.65
C ILE A 590 -0.57 9.11 7.43
N LEU A 591 0.71 8.99 7.10
CA LEU A 591 1.61 7.98 7.69
C LEU A 591 2.10 8.36 9.09
N GLY A 592 2.20 9.66 9.39
CA GLY A 592 2.83 10.18 10.61
C GLY A 592 4.20 10.79 10.32
N GLY A 593 4.64 11.67 11.24
CA GLY A 593 5.85 12.49 11.03
C GLY A 593 7.16 11.69 10.92
N ASP A 594 7.21 10.50 11.49
CA ASP A 594 8.43 9.68 11.53
C ASP A 594 8.60 8.83 10.26
N ALA A 595 7.51 8.51 9.56
CA ALA A 595 7.52 7.65 8.38
C ALA A 595 8.47 8.12 7.27
N TYR A 596 8.58 9.42 7.06
CA TYR A 596 9.52 9.98 6.09
C TYR A 596 10.99 9.74 6.48
N SER A 597 11.34 9.86 7.74
CA SER A 597 12.71 9.61 8.22
C SER A 597 13.09 8.13 8.09
N GLU A 598 12.11 7.25 8.10
CA GLU A 598 12.23 5.80 7.85
C GLU A 598 12.25 5.46 6.35
N GLY A 599 12.04 6.44 5.46
CA GLY A 599 12.08 6.25 4.01
C GLY A 599 10.71 6.06 3.34
N PHE A 600 9.60 6.24 4.08
CA PHE A 600 8.25 6.05 3.54
C PHE A 600 7.63 7.39 3.12
N ASP A 601 7.64 7.65 1.83
CA ASP A 601 6.97 8.80 1.20
C ASP A 601 5.97 8.32 0.15
N ALA A 602 4.68 8.39 0.48
CA ALA A 602 3.62 7.98 -0.43
C ALA A 602 3.50 8.90 -1.66
N SER A 603 4.12 10.08 -1.66
CA SER A 603 4.18 10.94 -2.86
C SER A 603 5.19 10.44 -3.89
N ALA A 604 6.17 9.63 -3.47
CA ALA A 604 7.15 8.99 -4.34
C ALA A 604 6.67 7.67 -4.96
N LEU A 605 5.51 7.13 -4.53
CA LEU A 605 4.97 5.90 -5.10
C LEU A 605 4.78 6.02 -6.62
N PRO A 606 4.97 4.93 -7.40
CA PRO A 606 4.97 4.97 -8.84
C PRO A 606 3.63 5.44 -9.44
N VAL A 607 3.71 6.09 -10.62
CA VAL A 607 2.55 6.64 -11.34
C VAL A 607 2.12 5.69 -12.44
N GLY A 608 0.82 5.54 -12.64
CA GLY A 608 0.26 4.78 -13.75
C GLY A 608 -0.96 3.95 -13.32
N LYS A 609 -1.74 3.51 -14.31
CA LYS A 609 -2.91 2.68 -14.05
C LYS A 609 -2.56 1.31 -13.47
N GLN A 610 -1.36 0.81 -13.77
CA GLN A 610 -0.84 -0.46 -13.26
C GLN A 610 -0.52 -0.42 -11.76
N TYR A 611 -0.42 0.77 -11.15
CA TYR A 611 -0.13 0.95 -9.72
C TYR A 611 -1.33 1.39 -8.88
N LEU A 612 -2.55 1.24 -9.41
CA LEU A 612 -3.76 1.52 -8.63
C LEU A 612 -3.86 0.52 -7.46
N GLY A 613 -4.10 1.03 -6.26
CA GLY A 613 -4.18 0.22 -5.05
C GLY A 613 -2.81 -0.08 -4.40
N VAL A 614 -1.72 0.55 -4.88
CA VAL A 614 -0.40 0.47 -4.25
C VAL A 614 -0.27 1.54 -3.19
N GLY A 615 0.18 1.15 -1.99
CA GLY A 615 0.37 2.04 -0.85
C GLY A 615 1.30 1.43 0.21
N TYR A 616 1.74 2.26 1.15
CA TYR A 616 2.47 1.83 2.34
C TYR A 616 1.49 1.48 3.46
N LEU A 617 1.63 0.30 4.05
CA LEU A 617 0.87 -0.15 5.20
C LEU A 617 1.73 0.01 6.47
N TYR A 618 1.52 1.10 7.19
CA TYR A 618 2.31 1.49 8.35
C TYR A 618 1.60 1.13 9.66
N GLY A 619 2.36 0.63 10.64
CA GLY A 619 1.83 0.29 11.98
C GLY A 619 1.02 -1.01 12.05
N ALA A 620 0.96 -1.81 10.99
CA ALA A 620 0.26 -3.10 11.01
C ALA A 620 1.17 -4.27 11.45
N ALA A 621 2.48 -4.12 11.30
CA ALA A 621 3.52 -5.08 11.66
C ALA A 621 4.84 -4.32 11.90
N ASP A 622 5.88 -5.02 12.33
CA ASP A 622 7.21 -4.44 12.57
C ASP A 622 7.84 -3.88 11.29
N GLU A 623 7.58 -4.49 10.15
CA GLU A 623 7.99 -3.97 8.84
C GLU A 623 6.83 -3.23 8.17
N THR A 624 7.14 -2.17 7.44
CA THR A 624 6.16 -1.40 6.65
C THR A 624 6.19 -1.87 5.19
N PRO A 625 5.33 -2.83 4.79
CA PRO A 625 5.33 -3.33 3.43
C PRO A 625 4.72 -2.31 2.46
N THR A 626 5.22 -2.34 1.22
CA THR A 626 4.54 -1.70 0.10
C THR A 626 3.49 -2.67 -0.44
N VAL A 627 2.25 -2.42 -0.14
CA VAL A 627 1.15 -3.35 -0.44
C VAL A 627 0.40 -2.94 -1.69
N ARG A 628 0.10 -3.89 -2.55
CA ARG A 628 -0.91 -3.77 -3.59
C ARG A 628 -2.18 -4.50 -3.14
N THR A 629 -3.27 -3.75 -2.95
CA THR A 629 -4.53 -4.28 -2.45
C THR A 629 -5.21 -5.21 -3.45
N HIS A 630 -5.92 -6.21 -2.95
CA HIS A 630 -6.84 -7.00 -3.76
C HIS A 630 -7.96 -6.13 -4.33
N LEU A 631 -8.53 -6.57 -5.44
CA LEU A 631 -9.65 -5.89 -6.09
C LEU A 631 -10.98 -6.53 -5.70
N ALA A 632 -11.91 -5.69 -5.24
CA ALA A 632 -13.34 -6.01 -5.16
C ALA A 632 -14.11 -4.91 -5.89
N ASP A 633 -14.64 -5.18 -7.07
CA ASP A 633 -15.48 -4.23 -7.79
C ASP A 633 -16.91 -4.16 -7.22
N HIS A 634 -17.80 -3.39 -7.84
CA HIS A 634 -19.17 -3.24 -7.35
C HIS A 634 -19.97 -4.55 -7.41
N GLY A 635 -19.78 -5.37 -8.44
CA GLY A 635 -20.43 -6.67 -8.58
C GLY A 635 -19.90 -7.69 -7.57
N ASP A 636 -18.57 -7.66 -7.31
CA ASP A 636 -17.94 -8.48 -6.27
C ASP A 636 -18.47 -8.12 -4.89
N ALA A 637 -18.57 -6.82 -4.59
CA ALA A 637 -19.11 -6.31 -3.32
C ALA A 637 -20.57 -6.71 -3.11
N GLU A 638 -21.40 -6.59 -4.15
CA GLU A 638 -22.82 -7.00 -4.09
C GLU A 638 -22.96 -8.50 -3.80
N LYS A 639 -22.17 -9.33 -4.47
CA LYS A 639 -22.17 -10.79 -4.25
C LYS A 639 -21.80 -11.13 -2.80
N ILE A 640 -20.74 -10.52 -2.28
CA ILE A 640 -20.26 -10.75 -0.93
C ILE A 640 -21.31 -10.25 0.10
N LEU A 641 -21.86 -9.06 -0.08
CA LEU A 641 -22.83 -8.48 0.84
C LEU A 641 -24.18 -9.21 0.81
N THR A 642 -24.60 -9.76 -0.31
CA THR A 642 -25.79 -10.62 -0.41
C THR A 642 -25.60 -11.90 0.43
N ALA A 643 -24.42 -12.54 0.35
CA ALA A 643 -24.10 -13.68 1.18
C ALA A 643 -24.03 -13.29 2.68
N ALA A 644 -23.40 -12.16 3.00
CA ALA A 644 -23.31 -11.64 4.35
C ALA A 644 -24.70 -11.36 4.95
N ARG A 645 -25.64 -10.79 4.18
CA ARG A 645 -27.03 -10.62 4.58
C ARG A 645 -27.68 -11.95 4.94
N THR A 646 -27.55 -12.96 4.08
CA THR A 646 -28.09 -14.30 4.33
C THR A 646 -27.55 -14.92 5.62
N TYR A 647 -26.25 -14.72 5.92
CA TYR A 647 -25.67 -15.19 7.18
C TYR A 647 -26.24 -14.49 8.39
N ARG A 648 -26.43 -13.16 8.34
CA ARG A 648 -27.03 -12.37 9.41
C ARG A 648 -28.50 -12.71 9.63
N GLU A 649 -29.28 -12.94 8.56
CA GLU A 649 -30.67 -13.40 8.64
C GLU A 649 -30.77 -14.77 9.35
N ARG A 650 -29.89 -15.72 8.98
CA ARG A 650 -29.84 -17.06 9.63
C ARG A 650 -29.39 -17.00 11.08
N ALA A 651 -28.48 -16.11 11.42
CA ALA A 651 -27.98 -15.90 12.77
C ALA A 651 -28.92 -15.06 13.64
N GLY A 652 -29.95 -14.43 13.07
CA GLY A 652 -30.83 -13.50 13.77
C GLY A 652 -30.15 -12.21 14.21
N THR A 653 -29.07 -11.81 13.50
CA THR A 653 -28.27 -10.61 13.81
C THR A 653 -28.45 -9.49 12.79
N LEU A 654 -29.36 -9.63 11.84
CA LEU A 654 -29.72 -8.55 10.93
C LEU A 654 -30.63 -7.57 11.69
N THR A 655 -30.11 -6.37 11.95
CA THR A 655 -30.77 -5.32 12.73
C THR A 655 -30.52 -3.95 12.11
N GLY A 656 -31.23 -2.93 12.58
CA GLY A 656 -31.04 -1.55 12.17
C GLY A 656 -31.52 -1.26 10.75
N TYR A 657 -30.82 -0.38 10.05
CA TYR A 657 -31.18 0.06 8.70
C TYR A 657 -31.41 -1.10 7.72
N ALA A 658 -30.56 -2.13 7.75
CA ALA A 658 -30.70 -3.30 6.87
C ALA A 658 -31.95 -4.15 7.17
N ALA A 659 -32.47 -4.10 8.39
CA ALA A 659 -33.73 -4.74 8.78
C ALA A 659 -34.98 -3.87 8.53
N GLY A 660 -34.78 -2.61 8.09
CA GLY A 660 -35.85 -1.64 7.95
C GLY A 660 -36.30 -1.02 9.29
N GLU A 661 -35.46 -1.15 10.32
CA GLU A 661 -35.67 -0.51 11.62
C GLU A 661 -35.21 0.95 11.51
N ASP A 662 -35.97 1.86 12.11
CA ASP A 662 -35.53 3.24 12.26
C ASP A 662 -34.44 3.29 13.34
N THR A 663 -33.18 3.46 12.92
CA THR A 663 -32.02 3.53 13.82
C THR A 663 -31.74 4.95 14.31
N GLY A 664 -32.56 5.91 13.90
CA GLY A 664 -32.66 7.20 14.59
C GLY A 664 -33.13 6.95 16.00
N THR A 665 -32.68 7.73 16.97
CA THR A 665 -33.36 7.84 18.26
C THR A 665 -34.83 7.98 17.90
N PRO A 666 -35.75 7.14 18.41
CA PRO A 666 -37.15 7.32 18.10
C PRO A 666 -37.42 8.79 18.33
N ASP A 667 -37.98 9.46 17.30
CA ASP A 667 -38.42 10.83 17.43
C ASP A 667 -39.48 10.78 18.56
N ARG A 668 -38.94 10.73 19.78
CA ARG A 668 -39.79 10.81 20.97
C ARG A 668 -40.46 12.13 20.80
N ASP A 669 -41.70 12.08 20.49
CA ASP A 669 -42.55 13.21 20.30
C ASP A 669 -42.30 14.18 21.50
N VAL A 670 -41.61 15.29 21.21
CA VAL A 670 -41.33 16.33 22.21
C VAL A 670 -42.62 16.67 22.96
N LEU A 671 -43.73 16.65 22.23
CA LEU A 671 -45.05 16.88 22.78
C LEU A 671 -45.52 15.74 23.70
N ALA A 672 -45.14 14.49 23.41
CA ALA A 672 -45.42 13.35 24.27
C ALA A 672 -44.58 13.40 25.56
N ASP A 673 -43.29 13.74 25.51
CA ASP A 673 -42.46 13.95 26.72
C ASP A 673 -43.04 15.11 27.57
N VAL A 674 -43.37 16.22 26.90
CA VAL A 674 -44.00 17.37 27.55
C VAL A 674 -45.36 16.99 28.19
N LEU A 675 -46.21 16.23 27.50
CA LEU A 675 -47.47 15.75 28.04
C LEU A 675 -47.30 14.82 29.24
N ALA A 676 -46.31 13.97 29.23
CA ALA A 676 -46.03 13.02 30.31
C ALA A 676 -45.69 13.72 31.63
N VAL A 677 -44.98 14.85 31.59
CA VAL A 677 -44.56 15.58 32.80
C VAL A 677 -45.65 16.51 33.36
N PHE A 678 -46.77 16.74 32.63
CA PHE A 678 -47.88 17.54 33.12
C PHE A 678 -48.61 16.90 34.31
N GLY A 679 -48.67 15.56 34.32
CA GLY A 679 -49.50 14.87 35.33
C GLY A 679 -50.93 15.34 35.30
N ALA A 680 -51.46 15.78 36.48
CA ALA A 680 -52.83 16.32 36.65
C ALA A 680 -52.88 17.83 36.41
N ASP A 681 -51.78 18.51 36.20
CA ASP A 681 -51.72 19.98 36.12
C ASP A 681 -52.27 20.48 34.76
N PRO A 682 -53.16 21.50 34.77
CA PRO A 682 -53.75 22.05 33.55
C PRO A 682 -52.79 22.99 32.76
N GLY A 683 -51.75 23.47 33.44
CA GLY A 683 -50.71 24.37 32.85
C GLY A 683 -49.48 24.43 33.74
N LEU A 684 -48.31 24.53 33.10
CA LEU A 684 -46.99 24.62 33.73
C LEU A 684 -46.22 25.85 33.24
N HIS A 685 -45.43 26.44 34.14
CA HIS A 685 -44.43 27.44 33.75
C HIS A 685 -43.28 26.77 32.99
N TRP A 686 -42.64 27.49 32.07
CA TRP A 686 -41.53 26.93 31.31
C TRP A 686 -40.38 26.46 32.19
N THR A 687 -40.10 27.13 33.31
CA THR A 687 -39.07 26.73 34.27
C THR A 687 -39.41 25.39 34.91
N GLU A 688 -40.63 25.27 35.45
CA GLU A 688 -41.07 24.02 36.09
C GLU A 688 -41.21 22.87 35.10
N LEU A 689 -41.55 23.17 33.84
CA LEU A 689 -41.62 22.18 32.77
C LEU A 689 -40.21 21.66 32.43
N ALA A 690 -39.23 22.56 32.32
CA ALA A 690 -37.83 22.17 32.06
C ALA A 690 -37.26 21.31 33.20
N ASP A 691 -37.48 21.71 34.45
CA ASP A 691 -37.04 20.96 35.63
C ASP A 691 -37.65 19.54 35.66
N ARG A 692 -38.96 19.39 35.40
CA ARG A 692 -39.65 18.11 35.38
C ARG A 692 -39.21 17.23 34.20
N LEU A 693 -38.91 17.83 33.04
CA LEU A 693 -38.37 17.12 31.89
C LEU A 693 -36.97 16.60 32.19
N ALA A 694 -36.11 17.39 32.82
CA ALA A 694 -34.78 16.98 33.25
C ALA A 694 -34.83 15.84 34.29
N ASP A 695 -35.78 15.90 35.25
CA ASP A 695 -35.94 14.88 36.27
C ASP A 695 -36.49 13.56 35.71
N GLN A 696 -37.48 13.62 34.80
CA GLN A 696 -38.17 12.43 34.29
C GLN A 696 -37.49 11.82 33.07
N PHE A 697 -36.79 12.62 32.28
CA PHE A 697 -36.11 12.21 31.05
C PHE A 697 -34.68 12.79 30.99
N PRO A 698 -33.80 12.43 31.97
CA PRO A 698 -32.46 13.01 32.07
C PRO A 698 -31.59 12.74 30.81
N ASP A 699 -31.81 11.63 30.11
CA ASP A 699 -31.06 11.28 28.89
C ASP A 699 -31.22 12.31 27.76
N ARG A 700 -32.29 13.10 27.77
CA ARG A 700 -32.59 14.07 26.70
C ARG A 700 -32.65 15.49 27.18
N TRP A 701 -33.10 15.69 28.42
CA TRP A 701 -33.48 16.98 28.94
C TRP A 701 -32.62 17.44 30.14
N ALA A 702 -31.49 16.74 30.44
CA ALA A 702 -30.61 17.06 31.57
C ALA A 702 -30.17 18.54 31.60
N ASP A 703 -29.88 19.09 30.41
CA ASP A 703 -29.41 20.47 30.25
C ASP A 703 -30.49 21.41 29.68
N ALA A 704 -31.76 21.00 29.73
CA ALA A 704 -32.83 21.75 29.12
C ALA A 704 -33.08 23.07 29.87
N THR A 705 -32.88 24.18 29.18
CA THR A 705 -33.25 25.50 29.70
C THR A 705 -34.70 25.82 29.38
N PRO A 706 -35.38 26.62 30.23
CA PRO A 706 -36.77 27.04 29.99
C PRO A 706 -36.99 27.68 28.61
N ASP A 707 -36.00 28.43 28.12
CA ASP A 707 -36.05 29.09 26.83
C ASP A 707 -35.94 28.07 25.68
N ALA A 708 -35.07 27.07 25.78
CA ALA A 708 -34.92 26.00 24.79
C ALA A 708 -36.21 25.16 24.68
N VAL A 709 -36.82 24.75 25.84
CA VAL A 709 -38.07 24.02 25.86
C VAL A 709 -39.21 24.85 25.28
N SER A 710 -39.27 26.14 25.63
CA SER A 710 -40.26 27.08 25.08
C SER A 710 -40.13 27.26 23.56
N ALA A 711 -38.89 27.31 23.03
CA ALA A 711 -38.61 27.42 21.60
C ALA A 711 -39.10 26.18 20.86
N GLN A 712 -38.67 24.97 21.29
CA GLN A 712 -39.07 23.71 20.69
C GLN A 712 -40.61 23.51 20.71
N CYS A 713 -41.26 23.81 21.81
CA CYS A 713 -42.72 23.72 21.89
C CYS A 713 -43.40 24.71 20.93
N ARG A 714 -42.88 25.92 20.75
CA ARG A 714 -43.44 26.91 19.81
C ARG A 714 -43.30 26.49 18.38
N ASP A 715 -42.15 25.92 18.01
CA ASP A 715 -41.88 25.40 16.66
C ASP A 715 -42.86 24.26 16.30
N LEU A 716 -43.33 23.53 17.32
CA LEU A 716 -44.35 22.49 17.20
C LEU A 716 -45.79 23.01 17.40
N GLY A 717 -46.00 24.32 17.37
CA GLY A 717 -47.32 24.93 17.37
C GLY A 717 -47.93 25.16 18.76
N VAL A 718 -47.20 24.97 19.86
CA VAL A 718 -47.69 25.20 21.23
C VAL A 718 -47.53 26.68 21.61
N PRO A 719 -48.62 27.44 21.86
CA PRO A 719 -48.51 28.85 22.19
C PRO A 719 -47.97 29.06 23.61
N SER A 720 -47.04 30.02 23.76
CA SER A 720 -46.59 30.49 25.07
C SER A 720 -47.59 31.47 25.66
N VAL A 721 -48.21 31.08 26.75
CA VAL A 721 -49.28 31.85 27.42
C VAL A 721 -48.92 32.17 28.88
N ASN A 722 -49.60 33.10 29.47
CA ASN A 722 -49.47 33.35 30.90
C ASN A 722 -50.23 32.27 31.69
N VAL A 723 -49.54 31.59 32.58
CA VAL A 723 -50.07 30.54 33.44
C VAL A 723 -49.99 31.03 34.89
N LYS A 724 -51.16 31.04 35.62
CA LYS A 724 -51.19 31.36 37.03
C LYS A 724 -51.13 30.09 37.87
N ARG A 725 -50.05 29.96 38.67
CA ARG A 725 -49.82 28.82 39.54
C ARG A 725 -49.20 29.26 40.85
N ALA A 726 -49.66 28.69 41.95
CA ALA A 726 -49.20 29.06 43.32
C ALA A 726 -49.16 30.57 43.58
N GLY A 727 -50.18 31.34 43.05
CA GLY A 727 -50.25 32.79 43.23
C GLY A 727 -49.38 33.62 42.29
N VAL A 728 -48.49 33.00 41.50
CA VAL A 728 -47.57 33.67 40.56
C VAL A 728 -48.06 33.45 39.12
N THR A 729 -48.00 34.52 38.32
CA THR A 729 -48.33 34.45 36.87
C THR A 729 -47.09 34.64 36.04
N VAL A 730 -46.63 33.56 35.35
CA VAL A 730 -45.44 33.56 34.55
C VAL A 730 -45.72 32.90 33.17
N ARG A 731 -44.85 33.10 32.20
CA ARG A 731 -44.92 32.44 30.88
C ARG A 731 -44.80 30.94 31.03
N GLY A 732 -45.66 30.20 30.32
CA GLY A 732 -45.70 28.74 30.31
C GLY A 732 -46.59 28.23 29.19
N CYS A 733 -47.04 26.98 29.28
CA CYS A 733 -47.96 26.38 28.33
C CYS A 733 -49.11 25.65 29.07
N ARG A 734 -50.20 25.39 28.33
CA ARG A 734 -51.34 24.63 28.83
C ARG A 734 -51.38 23.23 28.27
N LYS A 735 -51.76 22.25 29.08
CA LYS A 735 -51.82 20.83 28.68
C LYS A 735 -52.71 20.62 27.45
N ASN A 736 -53.86 21.28 27.38
CA ASN A 736 -54.78 21.17 26.23
C ASN A 736 -54.19 21.75 24.92
N ALA A 737 -53.32 22.76 25.01
CA ALA A 737 -52.66 23.31 23.84
C ALA A 737 -51.54 22.37 23.32
N VAL A 738 -50.84 21.71 24.26
CA VAL A 738 -49.83 20.68 23.90
C VAL A 738 -50.52 19.45 23.29
N GLN A 739 -51.66 19.02 23.87
CA GLN A 739 -52.43 17.91 23.32
C GLN A 739 -52.97 18.23 21.92
N ALA A 740 -53.49 19.43 21.68
CA ALA A 740 -53.99 19.84 20.39
C ALA A 740 -52.87 19.89 19.33
N ALA A 741 -51.66 20.31 19.73
CA ALA A 741 -50.49 20.27 18.86
C ALA A 741 -50.04 18.83 18.52
N ALA A 742 -50.07 17.94 19.54
CA ALA A 742 -49.75 16.52 19.34
C ALA A 742 -50.78 15.83 18.41
N ASP A 743 -52.04 16.09 18.59
CA ASP A 743 -53.12 15.54 17.75
C ASP A 743 -53.00 16.07 16.30
N ALA A 744 -52.59 17.33 16.12
CA ALA A 744 -52.35 17.91 14.79
C ALA A 744 -51.14 17.29 14.07
N THR A 745 -50.09 16.97 14.83
CA THR A 745 -48.87 16.32 14.29
C THR A 745 -49.12 14.85 13.92
N ALA A 746 -50.02 14.17 14.66
CA ALA A 746 -50.40 12.78 14.39
C ALA A 746 -51.33 12.60 13.17
N THR A 747 -51.99 13.69 12.72
CA THR A 747 -52.94 13.67 11.58
C THR A 747 -52.35 14.24 10.27
N GLY A 748 -51.15 14.81 10.26
CA GLY A 748 -50.45 15.35 9.10
C GLY A 748 -49.27 14.46 8.66
#